data_77a3c6b86c41f0c67140f9701021136f
#
_entry.id   77a3c6b86c41f0c67140f9701021136f
#
_cell.length_a   1.000
_cell.length_b   1.000
_cell.length_c   1.000
_cell.angle_alpha   90.00
_cell.angle_beta   90.00
_cell.angle_gamma   90.00
#
_symmetry.space_group_name_H-M   'P 1'
#
loop_
_entity.id
_entity.type
_entity.pdbx_description
1 polymer ?
#
loop_
_entity_poly.entity_id
_entity_poly.type
_entity_poly.pdbx_seq_one_letter_code
_entity_poly.pdbx_strand_id
1 'polypeptide(L)'
;MARLTASVVMAAVVLVATAASPAVAQTPLADPAGSKRLLDVPYLTQTEDLCGGAAMAMVLRYWGDRRVQPEDFASLIDRSAAGIRTDVLTADIRRRGWQGFAIDGATGAHHDWMRDQIDRGRPIVALIEVRPNRYHYIVIVGWTAAQVIAHDPANAPFQTWTRPDFDRAWAAAGRWAVLVLPSADPSVTAPQASEDDHTNTIAASTSACSPLIARMVDLARAGQVADAAHGLVAATELCPEDPAAWRELAGVHFLQSHWADAAMTAERASVLGPEDEAVWDLLATSRFLNDEPLAALDAWNRIARPSVDIVRVEGVRRVPHPTVVGLLKLPPHTVLTREKQGHAARRLAELPSAAQTSLRYRPLGGGTADIEAIVVERPALPRGVVPIAATLARGWLQDEIRVDAASLAKSGELLTVAWRWWEARPRVAVSLAVPALSWLPGVTTIEGSWERQSYGAPVMAREERRHAGLRVADWASSTVRWTASTAFNRWAADSFLSAGSGIDVRLAGDRVSLGAGAEAATPLGSGAAFTTGRLSSAWRTTTNENRPMWLGGAAVTTASGAAPFAMWPGAGTGHGREPLLRAHPLLDAGLITGEAFGRRLAHASIEYRRPVWRPAMARLGLAVFADAARAWHRLDGSSSSLHVDAGVGVRLALPGKGGAMRVDVARGMRDQQVVVSAGWQPSWTGQHHE
;
A
#
# COMPACT_ATOMS: atom_id res chain seq x y z
N MET A 1 9.28 37.81 23.25
CA MET A 1 8.75 36.58 22.67
C MET A 1 7.29 36.66 22.19
N ALA A 2 6.35 37.30 22.86
CA ALA A 2 4.93 37.37 22.46
C ALA A 2 4.63 38.13 21.15
N ARG A 3 5.50 39.01 20.66
CA ARG A 3 5.30 39.75 19.37
C ARG A 3 5.74 38.96 18.13
N LEU A 4 6.63 37.96 18.30
CA LEU A 4 7.06 37.11 17.17
C LEU A 4 6.04 36.01 16.84
N THR A 5 5.27 35.52 17.81
CA THR A 5 4.29 34.45 17.60
C THR A 5 3.07 34.89 16.81
N ALA A 6 2.61 36.16 16.99
CA ALA A 6 1.45 36.69 16.25
C ALA A 6 1.75 36.93 14.75
N SER A 7 2.98 37.36 14.43
CA SER A 7 3.39 37.59 13.04
C SER A 7 3.59 36.30 12.24
N VAL A 8 3.97 35.21 12.88
CA VAL A 8 4.19 33.91 12.21
C VAL A 8 2.86 33.24 11.89
N VAL A 9 1.84 33.37 12.76
CA VAL A 9 0.51 32.83 12.48
C VAL A 9 -0.16 33.58 11.33
N MET A 10 0.02 34.88 11.24
CA MET A 10 -0.52 35.71 10.14
C MET A 10 0.19 35.43 8.80
N ALA A 11 1.50 35.22 8.79
CA ALA A 11 2.25 34.85 7.58
C ALA A 11 1.88 33.45 7.04
N ALA A 12 1.62 32.49 7.90
CA ALA A 12 1.18 31.14 7.49
C ALA A 12 -0.24 31.13 6.91
N VAL A 13 -1.12 32.00 7.40
CA VAL A 13 -2.50 32.12 6.89
C VAL A 13 -2.54 32.88 5.54
N VAL A 14 -1.70 33.88 5.32
CA VAL A 14 -1.62 34.65 4.09
C VAL A 14 -1.00 33.81 2.95
N LEU A 15 -0.06 32.92 3.22
CA LEU A 15 0.55 32.06 2.19
C LEU A 15 -0.41 30.99 1.64
N VAL A 16 -1.45 30.60 2.37
CA VAL A 16 -2.46 29.63 1.92
C VAL A 16 -3.49 30.28 0.98
N ALA A 17 -3.68 31.60 1.06
CA ALA A 17 -4.74 32.30 0.30
C ALA A 17 -4.36 32.66 -1.15
N THR A 18 -3.08 32.61 -1.53
CA THR A 18 -2.61 33.08 -2.85
C THR A 18 -2.20 31.99 -3.84
N ALA A 19 -2.28 30.70 -3.48
CA ALA A 19 -1.86 29.61 -4.36
C ALA A 19 -3.04 28.90 -5.05
N ALA A 20 -3.93 29.66 -5.69
CA ALA A 20 -4.81 29.13 -6.72
C ALA A 20 -4.03 29.10 -8.06
N SER A 21 -3.28 28.04 -8.30
CA SER A 21 -2.74 27.80 -9.65
C SER A 21 -3.88 27.33 -10.55
N PRO A 22 -4.03 27.91 -11.75
CA PRO A 22 -5.03 27.45 -12.70
C PRO A 22 -4.73 25.99 -13.07
N ALA A 23 -5.77 25.16 -13.07
CA ALA A 23 -5.72 23.84 -13.67
C ALA A 23 -5.25 24.01 -15.12
N VAL A 24 -4.07 23.52 -15.43
CA VAL A 24 -3.61 23.38 -16.82
C VAL A 24 -4.53 22.33 -17.43
N ALA A 25 -5.53 22.80 -18.19
CA ALA A 25 -6.27 21.97 -19.10
C ALA A 25 -5.25 21.29 -20.02
N GLN A 26 -5.16 19.96 -19.95
CA GLN A 26 -4.42 19.18 -20.93
C GLN A 26 -5.16 19.38 -22.26
N THR A 27 -4.62 20.22 -23.11
CA THR A 27 -5.03 20.30 -24.51
C THR A 27 -4.82 18.92 -25.11
N PRO A 28 -5.81 18.30 -25.75
CA PRO A 28 -5.57 17.07 -26.49
C PRO A 28 -4.49 17.36 -27.55
N LEU A 29 -3.39 16.61 -27.52
CA LEU A 29 -2.39 16.66 -28.57
C LEU A 29 -3.09 16.34 -29.89
N ALA A 30 -3.11 17.31 -30.80
CA ALA A 30 -3.59 17.13 -32.15
C ALA A 30 -2.86 15.96 -32.82
N ASP A 31 -3.64 15.06 -33.38
CA ASP A 31 -3.22 13.85 -34.05
C ASP A 31 -2.41 14.19 -35.32
N PRO A 32 -1.09 13.89 -35.40
CA PRO A 32 -0.39 13.98 -36.67
C PRO A 32 -0.75 12.73 -37.48
N ALA A 33 -1.24 12.92 -38.66
CA ALA A 33 -1.70 11.96 -39.63
C ALA A 33 -0.80 10.72 -39.72
N GLY A 34 -1.26 9.62 -39.12
CA GLY A 34 -0.66 8.30 -39.17
C GLY A 34 -1.40 7.42 -38.18
N SER A 35 -2.27 6.52 -38.68
CA SER A 35 -3.12 5.66 -37.86
C SER A 35 -2.31 4.93 -36.77
N LYS A 36 -2.44 5.38 -35.55
CA LYS A 36 -1.86 4.74 -34.37
C LYS A 36 -2.74 3.55 -34.01
N ARG A 37 -2.30 2.34 -34.31
CA ARG A 37 -2.93 1.13 -33.79
C ARG A 37 -2.22 0.72 -32.51
N LEU A 38 -2.97 0.60 -31.42
CA LEU A 38 -2.51 0.07 -30.15
C LEU A 38 -3.39 -1.15 -29.84
N LEU A 39 -2.75 -2.31 -29.61
CA LEU A 39 -3.45 -3.55 -29.27
C LEU A 39 -3.66 -3.61 -27.75
N ASP A 40 -4.85 -4.03 -27.35
CA ASP A 40 -5.20 -4.22 -25.93
C ASP A 40 -4.72 -5.61 -25.46
N VAL A 41 -3.41 -5.79 -25.41
CA VAL A 41 -2.78 -7.00 -24.90
C VAL A 41 -2.70 -6.91 -23.37
N PRO A 42 -3.20 -7.91 -22.60
CA PRO A 42 -3.10 -7.89 -21.17
C PRO A 42 -1.63 -7.95 -20.74
N TYR A 43 -1.24 -7.06 -19.82
CA TYR A 43 0.13 -7.02 -19.32
C TYR A 43 0.32 -7.99 -18.15
N LEU A 44 1.37 -8.81 -18.24
CA LEU A 44 1.82 -9.71 -17.18
C LEU A 44 3.27 -9.40 -16.83
N THR A 45 3.58 -9.29 -15.53
CA THR A 45 4.96 -9.16 -15.07
C THR A 45 5.67 -10.51 -15.09
N GLN A 46 6.98 -10.49 -15.28
CA GLN A 46 7.78 -11.71 -15.12
C GLN A 46 8.15 -11.92 -13.65
N THR A 47 8.36 -13.18 -13.28
CA THR A 47 9.21 -13.60 -12.19
C THR A 47 10.64 -13.83 -12.72
N GLU A 48 11.60 -14.19 -11.84
CA GLU A 48 13.01 -14.37 -12.22
C GLU A 48 13.14 -15.35 -13.40
N ASP A 49 13.89 -14.97 -14.45
CA ASP A 49 14.17 -15.74 -15.67
C ASP A 49 12.96 -16.12 -16.55
N LEU A 50 11.77 -15.58 -16.28
CA LEU A 50 10.52 -15.91 -16.99
C LEU A 50 10.04 -14.85 -18.01
N CYS A 51 10.93 -13.99 -18.54
CA CYS A 51 10.51 -12.98 -19.54
C CYS A 51 9.84 -13.60 -20.78
N GLY A 52 10.35 -14.74 -21.26
CA GLY A 52 9.77 -15.48 -22.39
C GLY A 52 8.39 -16.06 -22.07
N GLY A 53 8.22 -16.63 -20.87
CA GLY A 53 6.93 -17.14 -20.41
C GLY A 53 5.89 -16.03 -20.26
N ALA A 54 6.27 -14.89 -19.66
CA ALA A 54 5.38 -13.74 -19.51
C ALA A 54 4.97 -13.15 -20.86
N ALA A 55 5.92 -13.00 -21.80
CA ALA A 55 5.62 -12.51 -23.14
C ALA A 55 4.65 -13.43 -23.88
N MET A 56 4.84 -14.76 -23.79
CA MET A 56 3.92 -15.71 -24.41
C MET A 56 2.56 -15.73 -23.73
N ALA A 57 2.50 -15.72 -22.40
CA ALA A 57 1.24 -15.69 -21.69
C ALA A 57 0.41 -14.45 -22.05
N MET A 58 1.03 -13.27 -22.21
CA MET A 58 0.35 -12.06 -22.67
C MET A 58 -0.30 -12.27 -24.05
N VAL A 59 0.41 -12.87 -25.00
CA VAL A 59 -0.09 -13.09 -26.36
C VAL A 59 -1.18 -14.15 -26.38
N LEU A 60 -1.03 -15.26 -25.67
CA LEU A 60 -2.05 -16.30 -25.60
C LEU A 60 -3.35 -15.79 -24.96
N ARG A 61 -3.24 -14.98 -23.90
CA ARG A 61 -4.38 -14.30 -23.27
C ARG A 61 -5.07 -13.30 -24.20
N TYR A 62 -4.31 -12.58 -25.00
CA TYR A 62 -4.88 -11.70 -26.03
C TYR A 62 -5.77 -12.46 -27.01
N TRP A 63 -5.40 -13.69 -27.35
CA TRP A 63 -6.17 -14.57 -28.20
C TRP A 63 -7.27 -15.36 -27.50
N GLY A 64 -7.47 -15.12 -26.16
CA GLY A 64 -8.59 -15.65 -25.40
C GLY A 64 -8.27 -16.78 -24.41
N ASP A 65 -7.05 -17.29 -24.38
CA ASP A 65 -6.63 -18.29 -23.39
C ASP A 65 -6.33 -17.60 -22.05
N ARG A 66 -7.37 -17.28 -21.28
CA ARG A 66 -7.27 -16.52 -20.04
C ARG A 66 -6.61 -17.28 -18.88
N ARG A 67 -6.40 -18.59 -19.00
CA ARG A 67 -5.85 -19.41 -17.90
C ARG A 67 -4.32 -19.43 -17.89
N VAL A 68 -3.67 -19.14 -19.00
CA VAL A 68 -2.20 -19.19 -19.12
C VAL A 68 -1.54 -18.11 -18.26
N GLN A 69 -0.54 -18.54 -17.49
CA GLN A 69 0.29 -17.68 -16.63
C GLN A 69 1.78 -17.81 -17.01
N PRO A 70 2.64 -16.82 -16.68
CA PRO A 70 4.09 -16.92 -16.90
C PRO A 70 4.71 -18.19 -16.31
N GLU A 71 4.23 -18.62 -15.14
CA GLU A 71 4.71 -19.79 -14.39
C GLU A 71 4.48 -21.12 -15.12
N ASP A 72 3.52 -21.18 -16.03
CA ASP A 72 3.26 -22.38 -16.86
C ASP A 72 4.41 -22.71 -17.81
N PHE A 73 5.35 -21.77 -17.96
CA PHE A 73 6.56 -21.92 -18.78
C PHE A 73 7.82 -22.14 -17.90
N ALA A 74 7.68 -22.26 -16.57
CA ALA A 74 8.82 -22.38 -15.67
C ALA A 74 9.70 -23.62 -15.92
N SER A 75 9.09 -24.71 -16.39
CA SER A 75 9.81 -25.93 -16.78
C SER A 75 10.74 -25.78 -17.98
N LEU A 76 10.59 -24.69 -18.75
CA LEU A 76 11.37 -24.42 -19.95
C LEU A 76 12.62 -23.57 -19.67
N ILE A 77 12.82 -23.13 -18.43
CA ILE A 77 13.96 -22.28 -18.06
C ILE A 77 15.27 -23.06 -18.16
N ASP A 78 16.18 -22.54 -18.97
CA ASP A 78 17.57 -22.95 -19.01
C ASP A 78 18.40 -22.03 -18.08
N ARG A 79 18.82 -22.56 -16.94
CA ARG A 79 19.60 -21.78 -15.95
C ARG A 79 20.94 -21.31 -16.50
N SER A 80 21.52 -22.03 -17.47
CA SER A 80 22.79 -21.64 -18.10
C SER A 80 22.60 -20.43 -19.05
N ALA A 81 21.42 -20.30 -19.65
CA ALA A 81 21.03 -19.19 -20.50
C ALA A 81 20.35 -18.04 -19.72
N ALA A 82 20.08 -18.21 -18.42
CA ALA A 82 19.32 -17.31 -17.57
C ALA A 82 17.98 -16.90 -18.24
N GLY A 83 17.24 -17.89 -18.76
CA GLY A 83 15.97 -17.67 -19.42
C GLY A 83 15.50 -18.85 -20.26
N ILE A 84 14.53 -18.64 -21.12
CA ILE A 84 13.98 -19.65 -22.03
C ILE A 84 14.56 -19.44 -23.43
N ARG A 85 15.11 -20.49 -24.02
CA ARG A 85 15.66 -20.45 -25.38
C ARG A 85 14.53 -20.29 -26.41
N THR A 86 14.81 -19.56 -27.48
CA THR A 86 13.82 -19.24 -28.54
C THR A 86 13.24 -20.45 -29.22
N ASP A 87 14.06 -21.46 -29.50
CA ASP A 87 13.67 -22.72 -30.11
C ASP A 87 12.74 -23.54 -29.20
N VAL A 88 13.08 -23.64 -27.92
CA VAL A 88 12.28 -24.34 -26.90
C VAL A 88 10.94 -23.64 -26.68
N LEU A 89 10.93 -22.32 -26.61
CA LEU A 89 9.73 -21.51 -26.45
C LEU A 89 8.77 -21.69 -27.64
N THR A 90 9.31 -21.63 -28.88
CA THR A 90 8.51 -21.82 -30.10
C THR A 90 7.96 -23.23 -30.21
N ALA A 91 8.76 -24.24 -29.83
CA ALA A 91 8.32 -25.64 -29.85
C ALA A 91 7.21 -25.90 -28.82
N ASP A 92 7.28 -25.26 -27.63
CA ASP A 92 6.24 -25.38 -26.61
C ASP A 92 4.90 -24.78 -27.04
N ILE A 93 4.91 -23.63 -27.68
CA ILE A 93 3.71 -22.98 -28.22
C ILE A 93 3.02 -23.89 -29.22
N ARG A 94 3.80 -24.54 -30.10
CA ARG A 94 3.25 -25.52 -31.09
C ARG A 94 2.68 -26.77 -30.41
N ARG A 95 3.32 -27.27 -29.35
CA ARG A 95 2.80 -28.40 -28.55
C ARG A 95 1.48 -28.07 -27.84
N ARG A 96 1.28 -26.81 -27.48
CA ARG A 96 0.03 -26.31 -26.89
C ARG A 96 -1.09 -26.11 -27.93
N GLY A 97 -0.84 -26.46 -29.21
CA GLY A 97 -1.83 -26.36 -30.29
C GLY A 97 -1.92 -24.99 -30.97
N TRP A 98 -1.00 -24.07 -30.67
CA TRP A 98 -0.94 -22.76 -31.32
C TRP A 98 -0.04 -22.77 -32.55
N GLN A 99 -0.33 -21.90 -33.52
CA GLN A 99 0.55 -21.68 -34.65
C GLN A 99 1.64 -20.69 -34.29
N GLY A 100 2.88 -21.15 -34.14
CA GLY A 100 4.07 -20.31 -33.85
C GLY A 100 4.93 -20.13 -35.10
N PHE A 101 5.02 -18.91 -35.61
CA PHE A 101 5.85 -18.52 -36.75
C PHE A 101 7.06 -17.74 -36.27
N ALA A 102 8.16 -18.42 -35.99
CA ALA A 102 9.42 -17.77 -35.68
C ALA A 102 10.10 -17.26 -36.95
N ILE A 103 10.60 -16.02 -36.89
CA ILE A 103 11.37 -15.37 -37.96
C ILE A 103 12.58 -14.68 -37.35
N ASP A 104 13.60 -14.47 -38.15
CA ASP A 104 14.84 -13.75 -37.80
C ASP A 104 15.31 -12.85 -38.96
N GLY A 105 16.46 -12.21 -38.82
CA GLY A 105 17.02 -11.37 -39.87
C GLY A 105 17.35 -12.10 -41.16
N ALA A 106 17.62 -13.42 -41.12
CA ALA A 106 17.90 -14.24 -42.30
C ALA A 106 16.62 -14.63 -43.05
N THR A 107 15.51 -14.77 -42.33
CA THR A 107 14.20 -15.18 -42.89
C THR A 107 13.28 -14.00 -43.21
N GLY A 108 13.77 -12.77 -43.14
CA GLY A 108 13.05 -11.57 -43.60
C GLY A 108 12.36 -10.76 -42.53
N ALA A 109 12.81 -10.87 -41.27
CA ALA A 109 12.30 -10.01 -40.17
C ALA A 109 12.75 -8.55 -40.39
N HIS A 110 11.82 -7.66 -40.68
CA HIS A 110 12.03 -6.23 -40.88
C HIS A 110 10.84 -5.42 -40.34
N HIS A 111 11.03 -4.11 -40.20
CA HIS A 111 10.06 -3.21 -39.57
C HIS A 111 8.68 -3.21 -40.23
N ASP A 112 8.64 -3.24 -41.58
CA ASP A 112 7.37 -3.21 -42.33
C ASP A 112 6.55 -4.46 -42.07
N TRP A 113 7.19 -5.63 -41.92
CA TRP A 113 6.51 -6.85 -41.56
C TRP A 113 5.90 -6.74 -40.14
N MET A 114 6.64 -6.25 -39.17
CA MET A 114 6.12 -6.06 -37.81
C MET A 114 4.92 -5.10 -37.79
N ARG A 115 5.04 -3.98 -38.50
CA ARG A 115 3.97 -3.01 -38.64
C ARG A 115 2.72 -3.63 -39.24
N ASP A 116 2.87 -4.39 -40.35
CA ASP A 116 1.77 -5.08 -41.03
C ASP A 116 1.03 -6.04 -40.05
N GLN A 117 1.75 -6.80 -39.22
CA GLN A 117 1.12 -7.67 -38.23
C GLN A 117 0.35 -6.87 -37.16
N ILE A 118 0.93 -5.78 -36.64
CA ILE A 118 0.24 -4.91 -35.67
C ILE A 118 -1.01 -4.26 -36.32
N ASP A 119 -0.91 -3.82 -37.55
CA ASP A 119 -2.06 -3.24 -38.29
C ASP A 119 -3.19 -4.28 -38.52
N ARG A 120 -2.84 -5.56 -38.57
CA ARG A 120 -3.80 -6.68 -38.63
C ARG A 120 -4.32 -7.12 -37.26
N GLY A 121 -3.91 -6.47 -36.18
CA GLY A 121 -4.32 -6.81 -34.80
C GLY A 121 -3.58 -8.00 -34.21
N ARG A 122 -2.33 -8.25 -34.62
CA ARG A 122 -1.54 -9.40 -34.23
C ARG A 122 -0.33 -8.97 -33.43
N PRO A 123 -0.30 -9.19 -32.10
CA PRO A 123 0.87 -8.89 -31.27
C PRO A 123 2.03 -9.81 -31.60
N ILE A 124 3.25 -9.30 -31.43
CA ILE A 124 4.50 -10.01 -31.79
C ILE A 124 5.36 -10.11 -30.55
N VAL A 125 5.90 -11.29 -30.24
CA VAL A 125 6.98 -11.43 -29.26
C VAL A 125 8.31 -11.23 -29.96
N ALA A 126 9.13 -10.29 -29.47
CA ALA A 126 10.46 -10.00 -30.01
C ALA A 126 11.53 -10.20 -28.95
N LEU A 127 12.72 -10.64 -29.36
CA LEU A 127 13.90 -10.74 -28.51
C LEU A 127 14.79 -9.52 -28.77
N ILE A 128 15.18 -8.81 -27.71
CA ILE A 128 16.08 -7.65 -27.77
C ILE A 128 17.31 -7.87 -26.89
N GLU A 129 18.45 -7.26 -27.26
CA GLU A 129 19.61 -7.19 -26.38
C GLU A 129 19.50 -5.96 -25.50
N VAL A 130 19.45 -6.16 -24.16
CA VAL A 130 19.39 -5.06 -23.18
C VAL A 130 20.75 -4.65 -22.64
N ARG A 131 21.72 -5.57 -22.69
CA ARG A 131 23.15 -5.38 -22.39
C ARG A 131 23.94 -6.40 -23.23
N PRO A 132 25.23 -6.21 -23.44
CA PRO A 132 26.04 -7.18 -24.20
C PRO A 132 25.85 -8.62 -23.70
N ASN A 133 25.41 -9.50 -24.58
CA ASN A 133 25.09 -10.92 -24.34
C ASN A 133 23.95 -11.16 -23.30
N ARG A 134 23.13 -10.16 -23.03
CA ARG A 134 21.93 -10.29 -22.19
C ARG A 134 20.70 -9.96 -23.00
N TYR A 135 19.88 -10.96 -23.22
CA TYR A 135 18.68 -10.88 -24.07
C TYR A 135 17.42 -10.84 -23.22
N HIS A 136 16.38 -10.22 -23.78
CA HIS A 136 15.11 -10.05 -23.10
C HIS A 136 13.93 -10.11 -24.07
N TYR A 137 12.87 -10.80 -23.68
CA TYR A 137 11.64 -10.89 -24.48
C TYR A 137 10.69 -9.73 -24.14
N ILE A 138 10.15 -9.11 -25.17
CA ILE A 138 9.12 -8.07 -25.10
C ILE A 138 7.97 -8.39 -26.05
N VAL A 139 6.79 -7.82 -25.81
CA VAL A 139 5.63 -7.96 -26.70
C VAL A 139 5.35 -6.65 -27.40
N ILE A 140 5.51 -6.61 -28.72
CA ILE A 140 5.17 -5.44 -29.54
C ILE A 140 3.65 -5.36 -29.62
N VAL A 141 3.08 -4.23 -29.17
CA VAL A 141 1.63 -4.00 -29.09
C VAL A 141 1.18 -2.77 -29.86
N GLY A 142 2.12 -1.96 -30.37
CA GLY A 142 1.79 -0.78 -31.13
C GLY A 142 2.95 -0.23 -31.93
N TRP A 143 2.61 0.59 -32.94
CA TRP A 143 3.57 1.17 -33.86
C TRP A 143 3.15 2.57 -34.28
N THR A 144 4.07 3.51 -34.27
CA THR A 144 3.89 4.87 -34.82
C THR A 144 4.96 5.17 -35.86
N ALA A 145 4.87 6.31 -36.55
CA ALA A 145 5.90 6.73 -37.49
C ALA A 145 7.31 6.85 -36.85
N ALA A 146 7.39 7.19 -35.57
CA ALA A 146 8.64 7.46 -34.86
C ALA A 146 9.01 6.43 -33.79
N GLN A 147 8.05 5.62 -33.33
CA GLN A 147 8.24 4.80 -32.14
C GLN A 147 7.65 3.40 -32.30
N VAL A 148 8.23 2.45 -31.56
CA VAL A 148 7.71 1.12 -31.27
C VAL A 148 7.16 1.13 -29.85
N ILE A 149 5.95 0.58 -29.65
CA ILE A 149 5.32 0.46 -28.35
C ILE A 149 5.27 -1.02 -27.98
N ALA A 150 5.82 -1.37 -26.84
CA ALA A 150 5.85 -2.76 -26.39
C ALA A 150 5.51 -2.90 -24.90
N HIS A 151 5.06 -4.08 -24.54
CA HIS A 151 5.04 -4.53 -23.15
C HIS A 151 6.38 -5.15 -22.79
N ASP A 152 7.01 -4.63 -21.75
CA ASP A 152 8.26 -5.15 -21.19
C ASP A 152 7.94 -5.82 -19.85
N PRO A 153 7.96 -7.16 -19.78
CA PRO A 153 7.56 -7.89 -18.58
C PRO A 153 8.45 -7.60 -17.35
N ALA A 154 9.68 -7.13 -17.58
CA ALA A 154 10.60 -6.77 -16.49
C ALA A 154 10.39 -5.36 -15.93
N ASN A 155 9.73 -4.49 -16.70
CA ASN A 155 9.62 -3.08 -16.35
C ASN A 155 8.17 -2.61 -16.24
N ALA A 156 7.47 -2.45 -17.38
CA ALA A 156 6.13 -1.88 -17.42
C ALA A 156 5.42 -2.13 -18.77
N PRO A 157 4.08 -1.98 -18.82
CA PRO A 157 3.34 -1.95 -20.07
C PRO A 157 3.64 -0.67 -20.88
N PHE A 158 3.36 -0.73 -22.17
CA PHE A 158 3.40 0.40 -23.10
C PHE A 158 4.71 1.20 -23.10
N GLN A 159 5.85 0.51 -22.92
CA GLN A 159 7.17 1.12 -23.08
C GLN A 159 7.36 1.56 -24.52
N THR A 160 7.98 2.73 -24.72
CA THR A 160 8.21 3.30 -26.02
C THR A 160 9.71 3.36 -26.32
N TRP A 161 10.11 2.87 -27.47
CA TRP A 161 11.46 3.03 -28.02
C TRP A 161 11.39 3.88 -29.28
N THR A 162 12.44 4.70 -29.52
CA THR A 162 12.61 5.26 -30.85
C THR A 162 12.88 4.10 -31.83
N ARG A 163 12.46 4.24 -33.09
CA ARG A 163 12.70 3.17 -34.08
C ARG A 163 14.19 2.78 -34.22
N PRO A 164 15.15 3.74 -34.25
CA PRO A 164 16.56 3.39 -34.30
C PRO A 164 17.08 2.65 -33.05
N ASP A 165 16.59 3.00 -31.85
CA ASP A 165 17.04 2.34 -30.62
C ASP A 165 16.49 0.91 -30.53
N PHE A 166 15.22 0.73 -30.90
CA PHE A 166 14.61 -0.59 -30.99
C PHE A 166 15.33 -1.46 -32.06
N ASP A 167 15.58 -0.92 -33.26
CA ASP A 167 16.25 -1.68 -34.33
C ASP A 167 17.65 -2.14 -33.93
N ARG A 168 18.40 -1.28 -33.22
CA ARG A 168 19.72 -1.61 -32.72
C ARG A 168 19.67 -2.77 -31.71
N ALA A 169 18.76 -2.71 -30.73
CA ALA A 169 18.60 -3.73 -29.71
C ALA A 169 18.06 -5.06 -30.31
N TRP A 170 17.17 -4.98 -31.29
CA TRP A 170 16.59 -6.12 -31.96
C TRP A 170 17.59 -6.76 -32.95
N ALA A 171 18.36 -5.97 -33.68
CA ALA A 171 19.42 -6.44 -34.57
C ALA A 171 20.52 -7.19 -33.82
N ALA A 172 20.91 -6.71 -32.65
CA ALA A 172 21.86 -7.38 -31.76
C ALA A 172 21.38 -8.75 -31.27
N ALA A 173 20.05 -8.98 -31.23
CA ALA A 173 19.42 -10.27 -30.97
C ALA A 173 19.09 -11.09 -32.22
N GLY A 174 19.75 -10.80 -33.35
CA GLY A 174 19.53 -11.51 -34.62
C GLY A 174 18.19 -11.23 -35.29
N ARG A 175 17.51 -10.15 -34.87
CA ARG A 175 16.14 -9.78 -35.33
C ARG A 175 15.12 -10.89 -35.11
N TRP A 176 15.30 -11.67 -34.04
CA TRP A 176 14.37 -12.76 -33.76
C TRP A 176 13.03 -12.21 -33.26
N ALA A 177 11.96 -12.77 -33.82
CA ALA A 177 10.59 -12.53 -33.42
C ALA A 177 9.72 -13.77 -33.67
N VAL A 178 8.62 -13.88 -32.93
CA VAL A 178 7.61 -14.92 -33.16
C VAL A 178 6.21 -14.30 -33.18
N LEU A 179 5.47 -14.67 -34.21
CA LEU A 179 4.05 -14.43 -34.36
C LEU A 179 3.30 -15.66 -33.87
N VAL A 180 2.39 -15.52 -32.95
CA VAL A 180 1.53 -16.60 -32.44
C VAL A 180 0.10 -16.35 -32.87
N LEU A 181 -0.51 -17.33 -33.50
CA LEU A 181 -1.89 -17.27 -33.98
C LEU A 181 -2.70 -18.47 -33.45
N PRO A 182 -4.03 -18.32 -33.24
CA PRO A 182 -4.90 -19.46 -32.98
C PRO A 182 -4.85 -20.50 -34.10
N SER A 183 -4.95 -21.77 -33.75
CA SER A 183 -5.14 -22.81 -34.76
C SER A 183 -6.46 -22.60 -35.49
N ALA A 184 -6.48 -22.92 -36.80
CA ALA A 184 -7.71 -22.87 -37.59
C ALA A 184 -8.70 -24.01 -37.26
N ASP A 185 -8.33 -24.92 -36.33
CA ASP A 185 -9.18 -26.00 -35.85
C ASP A 185 -10.08 -25.48 -34.70
N PRO A 186 -11.40 -25.37 -34.93
CA PRO A 186 -12.33 -24.86 -33.91
C PRO A 186 -12.41 -25.73 -32.64
N SER A 187 -11.91 -26.95 -32.65
CA SER A 187 -11.93 -27.85 -31.50
C SER A 187 -10.90 -27.53 -30.43
N VAL A 188 -9.89 -26.68 -30.73
CA VAL A 188 -8.79 -26.32 -29.78
C VAL A 188 -8.97 -24.92 -29.20
N THR A 189 -9.83 -24.06 -29.76
CA THR A 189 -9.92 -22.63 -29.41
C THR A 189 -11.22 -22.16 -28.82
N ALA A 190 -12.21 -23.01 -28.65
CA ALA A 190 -13.34 -22.69 -27.80
C ALA A 190 -12.97 -23.13 -26.35
N PRO A 191 -12.89 -22.23 -25.37
CA PRO A 191 -13.29 -22.65 -24.06
C PRO A 191 -14.73 -23.11 -24.27
N GLN A 192 -14.97 -24.44 -24.20
CA GLN A 192 -16.29 -24.88 -23.87
C GLN A 192 -16.66 -24.08 -22.64
N ALA A 193 -17.55 -23.06 -22.78
CA ALA A 193 -18.48 -22.81 -21.74
C ALA A 193 -19.00 -24.21 -21.43
N SER A 194 -18.53 -24.81 -20.37
CA SER A 194 -19.27 -25.84 -19.72
C SER A 194 -20.57 -25.11 -19.34
N GLU A 195 -21.56 -25.18 -20.22
CA GLU A 195 -22.90 -25.41 -19.78
C GLU A 195 -22.78 -26.72 -19.01
N ASP A 196 -22.18 -26.66 -17.83
CA ASP A 196 -22.48 -27.55 -16.75
C ASP A 196 -23.93 -27.23 -16.42
N ASP A 197 -24.78 -27.86 -17.22
CA ASP A 197 -26.13 -28.23 -16.86
C ASP A 197 -25.99 -29.12 -15.59
N HIS A 198 -25.59 -28.49 -14.50
CA HIS A 198 -25.81 -29.00 -13.17
C HIS A 198 -27.31 -28.86 -12.92
N THR A 199 -28.07 -29.74 -13.59
CA THR A 199 -29.29 -30.27 -12.99
C THR A 199 -28.83 -30.94 -11.71
N ASN A 200 -28.53 -30.12 -10.72
CA ASN A 200 -28.38 -30.52 -9.34
C ASN A 200 -29.80 -30.89 -8.89
N THR A 201 -30.13 -32.16 -9.08
CA THR A 201 -31.35 -32.76 -8.54
C THR A 201 -31.15 -32.82 -7.05
N ILE A 202 -31.19 -31.65 -6.39
CA ILE A 202 -31.41 -31.57 -4.96
C ILE A 202 -32.80 -32.21 -4.77
N ALA A 203 -32.85 -33.28 -4.01
CA ALA A 203 -34.09 -33.94 -3.61
C ALA A 203 -35.05 -32.85 -3.13
N ALA A 204 -36.02 -32.50 -3.96
CA ALA A 204 -37.01 -31.50 -3.69
C ALA A 204 -37.81 -32.01 -2.50
N SER A 205 -37.54 -31.48 -1.33
CA SER A 205 -38.54 -31.43 -0.29
C SER A 205 -39.69 -30.61 -0.88
N THR A 206 -40.78 -31.26 -1.28
CA THR A 206 -41.96 -30.59 -1.85
C THR A 206 -42.61 -29.74 -0.76
N SER A 207 -42.11 -28.51 -0.63
CA SER A 207 -42.71 -27.48 0.21
C SER A 207 -44.10 -27.15 -0.36
N ALA A 208 -45.05 -26.87 0.53
CA ALA A 208 -46.40 -26.43 0.13
C ALA A 208 -46.38 -25.17 -0.76
N CYS A 209 -45.25 -24.41 -0.76
CA CYS A 209 -45.07 -23.21 -1.56
C CYS A 209 -44.42 -23.48 -2.94
N SER A 210 -43.91 -24.68 -3.21
CA SER A 210 -43.19 -24.96 -4.48
C SER A 210 -44.01 -24.60 -5.73
N PRO A 211 -45.34 -24.85 -5.84
CA PRO A 211 -46.12 -24.45 -7.01
C PRO A 211 -46.23 -22.92 -7.16
N LEU A 212 -46.35 -22.21 -6.04
CA LEU A 212 -46.38 -20.74 -6.04
C LEU A 212 -45.03 -20.15 -6.49
N ILE A 213 -43.95 -20.65 -5.93
CA ILE A 213 -42.58 -20.23 -6.29
C ILE A 213 -42.35 -20.46 -7.79
N ALA A 214 -42.62 -21.64 -8.30
CA ALA A 214 -42.45 -21.96 -9.73
C ALA A 214 -43.26 -21.01 -10.63
N ARG A 215 -44.50 -20.71 -10.27
CA ARG A 215 -45.33 -19.73 -11.02
C ARG A 215 -44.70 -18.32 -11.01
N MET A 216 -44.13 -17.88 -9.88
CA MET A 216 -43.51 -16.57 -9.77
C MET A 216 -42.21 -16.50 -10.60
N VAL A 217 -41.43 -17.58 -10.63
CA VAL A 217 -40.25 -17.71 -11.50
C VAL A 217 -40.64 -17.61 -12.98
N ASP A 218 -41.74 -18.25 -13.38
CA ASP A 218 -42.22 -18.14 -14.77
C ASP A 218 -42.70 -16.74 -15.12
N LEU A 219 -43.36 -16.03 -14.19
CA LEU A 219 -43.71 -14.62 -14.35
C LEU A 219 -42.46 -13.73 -14.52
N ALA A 220 -41.43 -13.96 -13.69
CA ALA A 220 -40.15 -13.24 -13.80
C ALA A 220 -39.49 -13.47 -15.16
N ARG A 221 -39.46 -14.73 -15.64
CA ARG A 221 -38.94 -15.10 -16.98
C ARG A 221 -39.75 -14.46 -18.12
N ALA A 222 -41.05 -14.27 -17.92
CA ALA A 222 -41.94 -13.57 -18.85
C ALA A 222 -41.78 -12.04 -18.80
N GLY A 223 -40.87 -11.49 -17.98
CA GLY A 223 -40.62 -10.05 -17.84
C GLY A 223 -41.56 -9.35 -16.85
N GLN A 224 -42.47 -10.08 -16.17
CA GLN A 224 -43.37 -9.55 -15.17
C GLN A 224 -42.70 -9.54 -13.78
N VAL A 225 -41.56 -8.84 -13.69
CA VAL A 225 -40.64 -8.89 -12.53
C VAL A 225 -41.28 -8.31 -11.27
N ALA A 226 -42.13 -7.26 -11.41
CA ALA A 226 -42.82 -6.65 -10.25
C ALA A 226 -43.89 -7.57 -9.65
N ASP A 227 -44.66 -8.26 -10.47
CA ASP A 227 -45.67 -9.20 -10.03
C ASP A 227 -45.03 -10.43 -9.38
N ALA A 228 -43.94 -10.92 -9.96
CA ALA A 228 -43.13 -11.98 -9.39
C ALA A 228 -42.59 -11.62 -8.01
N ALA A 229 -42.09 -10.37 -7.82
CA ALA A 229 -41.61 -9.88 -6.54
C ALA A 229 -42.69 -9.94 -5.46
N HIS A 230 -43.90 -9.40 -5.76
CA HIS A 230 -45.02 -9.44 -4.82
C HIS A 230 -45.44 -10.88 -4.43
N GLY A 231 -45.51 -11.78 -5.41
CA GLY A 231 -45.84 -13.15 -5.16
C GLY A 231 -44.78 -13.92 -4.36
N LEU A 232 -43.48 -13.61 -4.58
CA LEU A 232 -42.38 -14.22 -3.82
C LEU A 232 -42.31 -13.67 -2.39
N VAL A 233 -42.63 -12.41 -2.15
CA VAL A 233 -42.77 -11.88 -0.77
C VAL A 233 -43.86 -12.66 -0.03
N ALA A 234 -45.03 -12.88 -0.63
CA ALA A 234 -46.08 -13.73 -0.03
C ALA A 234 -45.61 -15.18 0.19
N ALA A 235 -44.80 -15.73 -0.73
CA ALA A 235 -44.23 -17.06 -0.55
C ALA A 235 -43.24 -17.13 0.64
N THR A 236 -42.43 -16.10 0.89
CA THR A 236 -41.54 -16.04 2.07
C THR A 236 -42.31 -15.91 3.40
N GLU A 237 -43.48 -15.27 3.37
CA GLU A 237 -44.36 -15.19 4.55
C GLU A 237 -45.08 -16.53 4.85
N LEU A 238 -45.51 -17.21 3.81
CA LEU A 238 -46.21 -18.51 3.94
C LEU A 238 -45.22 -19.65 4.29
N CYS A 239 -44.01 -19.62 3.75
CA CYS A 239 -43.00 -20.66 3.95
C CYS A 239 -41.65 -20.03 4.33
N PRO A 240 -41.53 -19.44 5.54
CA PRO A 240 -40.35 -18.68 5.95
C PRO A 240 -39.06 -19.52 6.08
N GLU A 241 -39.20 -20.84 6.19
CA GLU A 241 -38.06 -21.78 6.29
C GLU A 241 -37.71 -22.46 4.94
N ASP A 242 -38.41 -22.10 3.86
CA ASP A 242 -38.10 -22.62 2.52
C ASP A 242 -37.00 -21.76 1.86
N PRO A 243 -35.76 -22.28 1.67
CA PRO A 243 -34.68 -21.54 1.06
C PRO A 243 -34.98 -21.10 -0.38
N ALA A 244 -35.81 -21.86 -1.12
CA ALA A 244 -36.15 -21.55 -2.51
C ALA A 244 -36.92 -20.24 -2.63
N ALA A 245 -37.89 -19.98 -1.70
CA ALA A 245 -38.64 -18.74 -1.71
C ALA A 245 -37.74 -17.50 -1.57
N TRP A 246 -36.79 -17.55 -0.64
CA TRP A 246 -35.84 -16.48 -0.40
C TRP A 246 -34.83 -16.33 -1.55
N ARG A 247 -34.35 -17.45 -2.12
CA ARG A 247 -33.43 -17.45 -3.27
C ARG A 247 -34.06 -16.78 -4.48
N GLU A 248 -35.28 -17.19 -4.86
CA GLU A 248 -35.94 -16.62 -6.02
C GLU A 248 -36.32 -15.15 -5.81
N LEU A 249 -36.70 -14.76 -4.59
CA LEU A 249 -36.96 -13.36 -4.24
C LEU A 249 -35.66 -12.53 -4.37
N ALA A 250 -34.51 -13.08 -3.92
CA ALA A 250 -33.23 -12.42 -4.09
C ALA A 250 -32.87 -12.22 -5.57
N GLY A 251 -33.12 -13.24 -6.41
CA GLY A 251 -32.94 -13.16 -7.85
C GLY A 251 -33.79 -12.07 -8.50
N VAL A 252 -35.07 -11.93 -8.09
CA VAL A 252 -35.96 -10.90 -8.59
C VAL A 252 -35.53 -9.52 -8.15
N HIS A 253 -35.12 -9.31 -6.90
CA HIS A 253 -34.53 -8.03 -6.45
C HIS A 253 -33.25 -7.69 -7.23
N PHE A 254 -32.42 -8.68 -7.53
CA PHE A 254 -31.24 -8.49 -8.35
C PHE A 254 -31.58 -8.02 -9.77
N LEU A 255 -32.58 -8.61 -10.42
CA LEU A 255 -33.06 -8.17 -11.74
C LEU A 255 -33.58 -6.72 -11.72
N GLN A 256 -34.14 -6.28 -10.60
CA GLN A 256 -34.60 -4.92 -10.38
C GLN A 256 -33.47 -3.92 -10.02
N SER A 257 -32.23 -4.40 -9.91
CA SER A 257 -31.07 -3.61 -9.42
C SER A 257 -31.23 -3.11 -7.97
N HIS A 258 -32.07 -3.74 -7.18
CA HIS A 258 -32.25 -3.47 -5.75
C HIS A 258 -31.20 -4.27 -4.95
N TRP A 259 -29.93 -3.87 -5.07
CA TRP A 259 -28.78 -4.64 -4.57
C TRP A 259 -28.82 -4.91 -3.07
N ALA A 260 -29.28 -3.94 -2.27
CA ALA A 260 -29.38 -4.10 -0.82
C ALA A 260 -30.44 -5.15 -0.43
N ASP A 261 -31.60 -5.13 -1.09
CA ASP A 261 -32.70 -6.08 -0.84
C ASP A 261 -32.32 -7.48 -1.35
N ALA A 262 -31.65 -7.55 -2.51
CA ALA A 262 -31.11 -8.79 -3.04
C ALA A 262 -30.10 -9.43 -2.08
N ALA A 263 -29.17 -8.62 -1.51
CA ALA A 263 -28.21 -9.11 -0.53
C ALA A 263 -28.88 -9.61 0.76
N MET A 264 -29.85 -8.87 1.28
CA MET A 264 -30.57 -9.24 2.51
C MET A 264 -31.35 -10.54 2.35
N THR A 265 -32.06 -10.69 1.23
CA THR A 265 -32.86 -11.89 0.95
C THR A 265 -31.98 -13.10 0.61
N ALA A 266 -30.88 -12.90 -0.14
CA ALA A 266 -29.89 -13.94 -0.41
C ALA A 266 -29.17 -14.39 0.88
N GLU A 267 -28.91 -13.49 1.83
CA GLU A 267 -28.34 -13.84 3.13
C GLU A 267 -29.28 -14.77 3.92
N ARG A 268 -30.59 -14.48 3.92
CA ARG A 268 -31.56 -15.38 4.54
C ARG A 268 -31.61 -16.75 3.84
N ALA A 269 -31.60 -16.76 2.50
CA ALA A 269 -31.53 -18.00 1.73
C ALA A 269 -30.29 -18.83 2.05
N SER A 270 -29.10 -18.18 2.17
CA SER A 270 -27.84 -18.86 2.47
C SER A 270 -27.77 -19.49 3.88
N VAL A 271 -28.52 -18.94 4.84
CA VAL A 271 -28.65 -19.52 6.19
C VAL A 271 -29.54 -20.78 6.16
N LEU A 272 -30.58 -20.76 5.34
CA LEU A 272 -31.52 -21.87 5.22
C LEU A 272 -30.99 -23.01 4.33
N GLY A 273 -30.20 -22.67 3.28
CA GLY A 273 -29.62 -23.63 2.36
C GLY A 273 -28.13 -23.34 2.17
N PRO A 274 -27.24 -23.62 3.15
CA PRO A 274 -25.83 -23.23 3.11
C PRO A 274 -25.00 -23.91 2.02
N GLU A 275 -25.49 -25.01 1.43
CA GLU A 275 -24.81 -25.76 0.36
C GLU A 275 -25.12 -25.23 -1.05
N ASP A 276 -26.01 -24.22 -1.18
CA ASP A 276 -26.37 -23.65 -2.47
C ASP A 276 -25.33 -22.61 -2.91
N GLU A 277 -24.39 -23.02 -3.77
CA GLU A 277 -23.35 -22.14 -4.32
C GLU A 277 -23.92 -20.95 -5.10
N ALA A 278 -25.06 -21.12 -5.77
CA ALA A 278 -25.70 -20.04 -6.54
C ALA A 278 -26.22 -18.92 -5.63
N VAL A 279 -26.71 -19.27 -4.45
CA VAL A 279 -27.12 -18.29 -3.43
C VAL A 279 -25.93 -17.50 -2.89
N TRP A 280 -24.81 -18.16 -2.63
CA TRP A 280 -23.59 -17.49 -2.19
C TRP A 280 -23.02 -16.55 -3.26
N ASP A 281 -23.06 -16.96 -4.53
CA ASP A 281 -22.61 -16.10 -5.65
C ASP A 281 -23.54 -14.90 -5.83
N LEU A 282 -24.87 -15.09 -5.75
CA LEU A 282 -25.86 -14.02 -5.78
C LEU A 282 -25.68 -13.02 -4.62
N LEU A 283 -25.50 -13.53 -3.40
CA LEU A 283 -25.24 -12.71 -2.21
C LEU A 283 -23.98 -11.88 -2.39
N ALA A 284 -22.91 -12.52 -2.83
CA ALA A 284 -21.63 -11.86 -3.01
C ALA A 284 -21.69 -10.78 -4.11
N THR A 285 -22.28 -11.10 -5.25
CA THR A 285 -22.46 -10.16 -6.36
C THR A 285 -23.32 -8.97 -5.94
N SER A 286 -24.43 -9.21 -5.23
CA SER A 286 -25.29 -8.15 -4.71
C SER A 286 -24.56 -7.23 -3.73
N ARG A 287 -23.78 -7.78 -2.80
CA ARG A 287 -22.94 -7.00 -1.88
C ARG A 287 -21.88 -6.19 -2.60
N PHE A 288 -21.25 -6.77 -3.63
CA PHE A 288 -20.25 -6.06 -4.43
C PHE A 288 -20.85 -4.86 -5.14
N LEU A 289 -22.01 -5.02 -5.78
CA LEU A 289 -22.74 -3.96 -6.47
C LEU A 289 -23.32 -2.92 -5.50
N ASN A 290 -23.54 -3.30 -4.22
CA ASN A 290 -23.96 -2.40 -3.14
C ASN A 290 -22.77 -1.66 -2.48
N ASP A 291 -21.56 -1.65 -3.11
CA ASP A 291 -20.34 -1.03 -2.60
C ASP A 291 -19.82 -1.63 -1.27
N GLU A 292 -20.05 -2.93 -1.08
CA GLU A 292 -19.61 -3.71 0.07
C GLU A 292 -18.57 -4.80 -0.32
N PRO A 293 -17.41 -4.43 -0.91
CA PRO A 293 -16.52 -5.40 -1.53
C PRO A 293 -15.92 -6.42 -0.55
N LEU A 294 -15.68 -6.04 0.71
CA LEU A 294 -15.16 -6.98 1.70
C LEU A 294 -16.21 -8.00 2.15
N ALA A 295 -17.48 -7.57 2.28
CA ALA A 295 -18.57 -8.49 2.59
C ALA A 295 -18.87 -9.43 1.41
N ALA A 296 -18.68 -8.95 0.18
CA ALA A 296 -18.75 -9.77 -1.02
C ALA A 296 -17.70 -10.89 -1.01
N LEU A 297 -16.44 -10.58 -0.67
CA LEU A 297 -15.40 -11.60 -0.53
C LEU A 297 -15.74 -12.66 0.51
N ASP A 298 -16.32 -12.26 1.65
CA ASP A 298 -16.72 -13.21 2.69
C ASP A 298 -17.75 -14.21 2.18
N ALA A 299 -18.69 -13.76 1.33
CA ALA A 299 -19.70 -14.62 0.73
C ALA A 299 -19.09 -15.51 -0.38
N TRP A 300 -18.34 -14.96 -1.33
CA TRP A 300 -17.66 -15.75 -2.37
C TRP A 300 -16.68 -16.77 -1.80
N ASN A 301 -16.01 -16.46 -0.68
CA ASN A 301 -15.08 -17.41 -0.08
C ASN A 301 -15.77 -18.66 0.47
N ARG A 302 -17.11 -18.65 0.70
CA ARG A 302 -17.89 -19.87 1.03
C ARG A 302 -17.87 -20.90 -0.10
N ILE A 303 -17.71 -20.43 -1.34
CA ILE A 303 -17.65 -21.24 -2.55
C ILE A 303 -16.26 -21.21 -3.20
N ALA A 304 -15.21 -20.96 -2.40
CA ALA A 304 -13.82 -20.89 -2.82
C ALA A 304 -13.54 -19.93 -4.01
N ARG A 305 -14.29 -18.83 -4.12
CA ARG A 305 -14.15 -17.77 -5.13
C ARG A 305 -13.89 -16.41 -4.47
N PRO A 306 -13.45 -15.38 -5.25
CA PRO A 306 -12.81 -15.49 -6.55
C PRO A 306 -11.34 -15.91 -6.44
N SER A 307 -10.77 -16.52 -7.47
CA SER A 307 -9.34 -16.71 -7.57
C SER A 307 -8.67 -15.51 -8.25
N VAL A 308 -7.44 -15.17 -7.83
CA VAL A 308 -6.65 -14.09 -8.43
C VAL A 308 -6.31 -14.44 -9.86
N ASP A 309 -6.64 -13.55 -10.81
CA ASP A 309 -6.24 -13.69 -12.21
C ASP A 309 -5.00 -12.83 -12.51
N ILE A 310 -5.14 -11.53 -12.66
CA ILE A 310 -4.07 -10.61 -13.02
C ILE A 310 -3.92 -9.53 -11.93
N VAL A 311 -2.68 -9.10 -11.69
CA VAL A 311 -2.40 -7.89 -10.92
C VAL A 311 -2.10 -6.74 -11.88
N ARG A 312 -2.98 -5.75 -11.94
CA ARG A 312 -2.80 -4.51 -12.68
C ARG A 312 -2.21 -3.45 -11.76
N VAL A 313 -1.12 -2.82 -12.20
CA VAL A 313 -0.47 -1.75 -11.45
C VAL A 313 -0.65 -0.43 -12.18
N GLU A 314 -1.19 0.57 -11.51
CA GLU A 314 -1.48 1.87 -12.08
C GLU A 314 -0.78 2.99 -11.31
N GLY A 315 -0.48 4.10 -12.01
CA GLY A 315 0.06 5.32 -11.42
C GLY A 315 1.57 5.32 -11.21
N VAL A 316 2.27 4.21 -11.42
CA VAL A 316 3.73 4.13 -11.35
C VAL A 316 4.37 4.63 -12.65
N ARG A 317 5.48 5.36 -12.50
CA ARG A 317 6.30 5.87 -13.62
C ARG A 317 7.77 5.50 -13.47
N ARG A 318 8.22 5.35 -12.24
CA ARG A 318 9.63 5.08 -11.90
C ARG A 318 9.80 3.74 -11.20
N VAL A 319 8.79 3.32 -10.46
CA VAL A 319 8.80 2.02 -9.79
C VAL A 319 8.43 0.95 -10.82
N PRO A 320 9.26 -0.10 -10.99
CA PRO A 320 8.92 -1.22 -11.88
C PRO A 320 7.67 -1.96 -11.39
N HIS A 321 6.83 -2.39 -12.31
CA HIS A 321 5.62 -3.18 -11.99
C HIS A 321 5.96 -4.45 -11.19
N PRO A 322 7.02 -5.22 -11.52
CA PRO A 322 7.39 -6.41 -10.75
C PRO A 322 7.70 -6.11 -9.28
N THR A 323 8.26 -4.95 -8.96
CA THR A 323 8.50 -4.53 -7.57
C THR A 323 7.19 -4.41 -6.80
N VAL A 324 6.16 -3.82 -7.39
CA VAL A 324 4.84 -3.67 -6.78
C VAL A 324 4.17 -5.05 -6.63
N VAL A 325 4.16 -5.86 -7.69
CA VAL A 325 3.56 -7.21 -7.68
C VAL A 325 4.26 -8.12 -6.68
N GLY A 326 5.60 -8.09 -6.63
CA GLY A 326 6.39 -8.85 -5.66
C GLY A 326 6.12 -8.46 -4.21
N LEU A 327 5.81 -7.19 -3.96
CA LEU A 327 5.44 -6.70 -2.63
C LEU A 327 4.06 -7.22 -2.19
N LEU A 328 3.09 -7.33 -3.10
CA LEU A 328 1.75 -7.81 -2.80
C LEU A 328 1.73 -9.28 -2.35
N LYS A 329 2.60 -10.13 -2.90
CA LYS A 329 2.64 -11.59 -2.66
C LYS A 329 1.28 -12.26 -2.83
N LEU A 330 0.60 -11.93 -3.93
CA LEU A 330 -0.66 -12.55 -4.35
C LEU A 330 -0.38 -13.42 -5.60
N PRO A 331 -0.07 -14.72 -5.42
CA PRO A 331 0.14 -15.61 -6.55
C PRO A 331 -1.13 -15.77 -7.40
N PRO A 332 -1.03 -15.93 -8.72
CA PRO A 332 -2.13 -16.31 -9.59
C PRO A 332 -2.86 -17.56 -9.10
N HIS A 333 -4.12 -17.72 -9.46
CA HIS A 333 -5.01 -18.85 -9.11
C HIS A 333 -5.24 -19.06 -7.60
N THR A 334 -4.71 -18.20 -6.76
CA THR A 334 -4.98 -18.25 -5.32
C THR A 334 -6.34 -17.65 -5.02
N VAL A 335 -7.18 -18.34 -4.22
CA VAL A 335 -8.44 -17.75 -3.76
C VAL A 335 -8.16 -16.47 -2.99
N LEU A 336 -8.75 -15.36 -3.46
CA LEU A 336 -8.65 -14.05 -2.83
C LEU A 336 -9.57 -14.02 -1.61
N THR A 337 -8.98 -14.05 -0.43
CA THR A 337 -9.75 -13.88 0.82
C THR A 337 -9.64 -12.44 1.32
N ARG A 338 -10.58 -12.04 2.19
CA ARG A 338 -10.50 -10.75 2.91
C ARG A 338 -9.13 -10.57 3.59
N GLU A 339 -8.60 -11.63 4.20
CA GLU A 339 -7.31 -11.61 4.86
C GLU A 339 -6.16 -11.37 3.86
N LYS A 340 -6.12 -12.10 2.75
CA LYS A 340 -5.09 -11.93 1.71
C LYS A 340 -5.14 -10.55 1.07
N GLN A 341 -6.35 -10.05 0.78
CA GLN A 341 -6.53 -8.70 0.24
C GLN A 341 -6.05 -7.63 1.24
N GLY A 342 -6.45 -7.75 2.50
CA GLY A 342 -6.02 -6.86 3.56
C GLY A 342 -4.51 -6.89 3.78
N HIS A 343 -3.91 -8.09 3.79
CA HIS A 343 -2.47 -8.28 3.94
C HIS A 343 -1.68 -7.66 2.76
N ALA A 344 -2.12 -7.90 1.53
CA ALA A 344 -1.52 -7.29 0.34
C ALA A 344 -1.64 -5.75 0.36
N ALA A 345 -2.79 -5.22 0.79
CA ALA A 345 -2.98 -3.78 0.93
C ALA A 345 -2.03 -3.17 1.98
N ARG A 346 -1.79 -3.87 3.09
CA ARG A 346 -0.80 -3.46 4.11
C ARG A 346 0.61 -3.39 3.53
N ARG A 347 1.03 -4.44 2.82
CA ARG A 347 2.35 -4.48 2.18
C ARG A 347 2.51 -3.40 1.13
N LEU A 348 1.49 -3.18 0.31
CA LEU A 348 1.50 -2.10 -0.69
C LEU A 348 1.67 -0.72 -0.04
N ALA A 349 1.05 -0.49 1.12
CA ALA A 349 1.18 0.75 1.87
C ALA A 349 2.58 0.99 2.43
N GLU A 350 3.40 -0.06 2.58
CA GLU A 350 4.81 0.04 3.00
C GLU A 350 5.75 0.47 1.87
N LEU A 351 5.30 0.59 0.62
CA LEU A 351 6.16 1.03 -0.51
C LEU A 351 6.76 2.41 -0.21
N PRO A 352 8.09 2.52 0.01
CA PRO A 352 8.69 3.75 0.55
C PRO A 352 8.52 4.97 -0.36
N SER A 353 8.57 4.75 -1.68
CA SER A 353 8.42 5.80 -2.68
C SER A 353 6.96 6.19 -2.96
N ALA A 354 5.97 5.54 -2.35
CA ALA A 354 4.57 5.90 -2.52
C ALA A 354 4.15 7.04 -1.57
N ALA A 355 3.39 8.00 -2.10
CA ALA A 355 2.69 9.00 -1.30
C ALA A 355 1.33 8.48 -0.83
N GLN A 356 0.68 7.67 -1.66
CA GLN A 356 -0.60 7.04 -1.38
C GLN A 356 -0.70 5.74 -2.18
N THR A 357 -1.39 4.75 -1.62
CA THR A 357 -1.67 3.47 -2.27
C THR A 357 -3.11 3.06 -2.06
N SER A 358 -3.66 2.30 -3.00
CA SER A 358 -4.98 1.68 -2.89
C SER A 358 -4.94 0.33 -3.57
N LEU A 359 -5.56 -0.67 -2.95
CA LEU A 359 -5.70 -2.01 -3.53
C LEU A 359 -7.18 -2.33 -3.62
N ARG A 360 -7.63 -2.63 -4.83
CA ARG A 360 -9.00 -3.04 -5.13
C ARG A 360 -8.97 -4.36 -5.88
N TYR A 361 -10.10 -5.01 -5.97
CA TYR A 361 -10.29 -6.14 -6.87
C TYR A 361 -11.52 -5.92 -7.74
N ARG A 362 -11.51 -6.49 -8.93
CA ARG A 362 -12.61 -6.47 -9.87
C ARG A 362 -13.00 -7.90 -10.23
N PRO A 363 -14.17 -8.37 -9.82
CA PRO A 363 -14.66 -9.69 -10.19
C PRO A 363 -14.80 -9.81 -11.71
N LEU A 364 -14.48 -10.99 -12.23
CA LEU A 364 -14.63 -11.36 -13.63
C LEU A 364 -15.55 -12.58 -13.72
N GLY A 365 -16.09 -12.82 -14.90
CA GLY A 365 -16.82 -14.06 -15.18
C GLY A 365 -15.94 -15.30 -14.93
N GLY A 366 -16.57 -16.41 -14.49
CA GLY A 366 -15.85 -17.67 -14.23
C GLY A 366 -15.19 -17.77 -12.85
N GLY A 367 -15.56 -16.92 -11.90
CA GLY A 367 -15.09 -17.00 -10.50
C GLY A 367 -13.65 -16.54 -10.31
N THR A 368 -13.15 -15.65 -11.15
CA THR A 368 -11.82 -15.02 -11.03
C THR A 368 -11.94 -13.54 -10.71
N ALA A 369 -10.85 -12.88 -10.33
CA ALA A 369 -10.79 -11.45 -10.13
C ALA A 369 -9.43 -10.85 -10.54
N ASP A 370 -9.47 -9.69 -11.20
CA ASP A 370 -8.30 -8.83 -11.37
C ASP A 370 -8.05 -8.06 -10.08
N ILE A 371 -6.77 -7.90 -9.73
CA ILE A 371 -6.32 -7.05 -8.63
C ILE A 371 -5.82 -5.73 -9.20
N GLU A 372 -6.35 -4.62 -8.71
CA GLU A 372 -5.96 -3.26 -9.13
C GLU A 372 -5.15 -2.60 -8.02
N ALA A 373 -3.83 -2.48 -8.23
CA ALA A 373 -2.91 -1.80 -7.33
C ALA A 373 -2.64 -0.39 -7.86
N ILE A 374 -3.20 0.62 -7.20
CA ILE A 374 -3.06 2.02 -7.56
C ILE A 374 -2.00 2.63 -6.65
N VAL A 375 -0.95 3.22 -7.24
CA VAL A 375 0.17 3.83 -6.53
C VAL A 375 0.34 5.28 -6.99
N VAL A 376 0.29 6.20 -6.05
CA VAL A 376 0.67 7.59 -6.28
C VAL A 376 2.11 7.77 -5.81
N GLU A 377 3.05 7.91 -6.75
CA GLU A 377 4.46 8.07 -6.41
C GLU A 377 4.77 9.44 -5.79
N ARG A 378 5.67 9.45 -4.81
CA ARG A 378 6.29 10.70 -4.34
C ARG A 378 7.12 11.32 -5.47
N PRO A 379 7.25 12.66 -5.56
CA PRO A 379 8.20 13.26 -6.49
C PRO A 379 9.63 12.80 -6.18
N ALA A 380 10.47 12.66 -7.22
CA ALA A 380 11.88 12.24 -7.04
C ALA A 380 12.64 13.12 -6.04
N LEU A 381 12.41 14.42 -6.14
CA LEU A 381 12.88 15.44 -5.21
C LEU A 381 11.73 16.44 -4.97
N PRO A 382 11.69 17.12 -3.83
CA PRO A 382 10.72 18.19 -3.59
C PRO A 382 10.77 19.23 -4.71
N ARG A 383 9.70 19.41 -5.45
CA ARG A 383 9.57 20.37 -6.56
C ARG A 383 8.38 21.29 -6.34
N GLY A 384 8.54 22.54 -6.75
CA GLY A 384 7.50 23.57 -6.61
C GLY A 384 7.64 24.41 -5.35
N VAL A 385 7.04 25.60 -5.38
CA VAL A 385 7.17 26.62 -4.31
C VAL A 385 6.65 26.11 -2.97
N VAL A 386 5.51 25.43 -2.96
CA VAL A 386 4.83 25.01 -1.70
C VAL A 386 5.65 23.96 -0.93
N PRO A 387 6.15 22.84 -1.51
CA PRO A 387 6.99 21.90 -0.79
C PRO A 387 8.30 22.50 -0.31
N ILE A 388 8.93 23.36 -1.11
CA ILE A 388 10.19 24.04 -0.74
C ILE A 388 9.93 25.00 0.42
N ALA A 389 8.90 25.86 0.33
CA ALA A 389 8.53 26.78 1.39
C ALA A 389 8.17 26.06 2.70
N ALA A 390 7.44 24.93 2.60
CA ALA A 390 7.11 24.09 3.76
C ALA A 390 8.38 23.47 4.40
N THR A 391 9.36 23.06 3.59
CA THR A 391 10.64 22.53 4.08
C THR A 391 11.46 23.61 4.78
N LEU A 392 11.52 24.82 4.19
CA LEU A 392 12.21 25.96 4.78
C LEU A 392 11.53 26.46 6.06
N ALA A 393 10.19 26.55 6.06
CA ALA A 393 9.44 26.94 7.26
C ALA A 393 9.62 25.92 8.40
N ARG A 394 9.63 24.62 8.08
CA ARG A 394 9.94 23.56 9.04
C ARG A 394 11.38 23.71 9.54
N GLY A 395 12.33 23.94 8.64
CA GLY A 395 13.73 24.16 8.97
C GLY A 395 13.91 25.33 9.96
N TRP A 396 13.23 26.42 9.70
CA TRP A 396 13.29 27.61 10.58
C TRP A 396 12.61 27.38 11.94
N LEU A 397 11.51 26.60 11.99
CA LEU A 397 10.79 26.29 13.23
C LEU A 397 11.49 25.25 14.10
N GLN A 398 12.24 24.35 13.49
CA GLN A 398 12.76 23.14 14.15
C GLN A 398 14.29 23.08 14.17
N ASP A 399 14.97 24.07 13.56
CA ASP A 399 16.42 24.04 13.32
C ASP A 399 16.87 22.74 12.64
N GLU A 400 15.96 22.12 11.85
CA GLU A 400 16.21 20.86 11.14
C GLU A 400 15.61 20.87 9.72
N ILE A 401 16.41 20.57 8.71
CA ILE A 401 15.97 20.29 7.37
C ILE A 401 15.99 18.78 7.14
N ARG A 402 14.90 18.27 6.55
CA ARG A 402 14.78 16.91 6.07
C ARG A 402 14.39 16.93 4.60
N VAL A 403 15.14 16.20 3.79
CA VAL A 403 14.90 16.05 2.35
C VAL A 403 14.70 14.57 2.05
N ASP A 404 13.58 14.28 1.42
CA ASP A 404 13.22 12.94 0.95
C ASP A 404 13.41 12.89 -0.58
N ALA A 405 14.13 11.87 -1.07
CA ALA A 405 14.31 11.58 -2.48
C ALA A 405 13.77 10.18 -2.80
N ALA A 406 12.78 10.10 -3.68
CA ALA A 406 12.05 8.86 -3.95
C ALA A 406 12.41 8.29 -5.32
N SER A 407 12.68 6.97 -5.39
CA SER A 407 12.92 6.21 -6.62
C SER A 407 13.99 6.85 -7.54
N LEU A 408 15.11 7.27 -6.99
CA LEU A 408 16.24 7.76 -7.78
C LEU A 408 16.87 6.64 -8.61
N ALA A 409 17.00 5.44 -8.03
CA ALA A 409 17.48 4.23 -8.68
C ALA A 409 16.38 3.46 -9.43
N LYS A 410 15.14 3.99 -9.45
CA LYS A 410 13.97 3.36 -10.08
C LYS A 410 13.64 1.98 -9.50
N SER A 411 13.86 1.74 -8.22
CA SER A 411 13.55 0.48 -7.54
C SER A 411 12.45 0.60 -6.47
N GLY A 412 11.87 1.80 -6.32
CA GLY A 412 10.83 2.06 -5.30
C GLY A 412 11.40 2.48 -3.95
N GLU A 413 12.69 2.78 -3.89
CA GLU A 413 13.41 3.20 -2.69
C GLU A 413 13.08 4.63 -2.26
N LEU A 414 13.33 4.94 -0.98
CA LEU A 414 13.26 6.27 -0.40
C LEU A 414 14.57 6.59 0.33
N LEU A 415 15.31 7.58 -0.17
CA LEU A 415 16.45 8.14 0.51
C LEU A 415 15.99 9.37 1.31
N THR A 416 16.31 9.40 2.60
CA THR A 416 16.05 10.53 3.48
C THR A 416 17.37 11.06 4.03
N VAL A 417 17.56 12.36 3.94
CA VAL A 417 18.69 13.07 4.56
C VAL A 417 18.11 14.12 5.52
N ALA A 418 18.58 14.13 6.76
CA ALA A 418 18.19 15.09 7.78
C ALA A 418 19.42 15.77 8.37
N TRP A 419 19.33 17.08 8.53
CA TRP A 419 20.36 17.88 9.15
C TRP A 419 19.74 18.87 10.13
N ARG A 420 20.12 18.75 11.42
CA ARG A 420 19.73 19.67 12.50
C ARG A 420 20.98 20.42 12.96
N TRP A 421 20.89 21.74 12.94
CA TRP A 421 22.01 22.62 13.31
C TRP A 421 21.90 23.22 14.72
N TRP A 422 20.94 22.76 15.48
CA TRP A 422 20.74 23.23 16.86
C TRP A 422 21.99 22.99 17.72
N GLU A 423 22.59 24.04 18.28
CA GLU A 423 23.92 23.98 18.92
C GLU A 423 24.00 22.95 20.06
N ALA A 424 22.99 22.91 20.93
CA ALA A 424 22.92 21.96 22.04
C ALA A 424 22.58 20.54 21.57
N ARG A 425 22.09 20.37 20.32
CA ARG A 425 21.58 19.11 19.81
C ARG A 425 21.78 18.94 18.29
N PRO A 426 22.99 19.11 17.78
CA PRO A 426 23.24 18.90 16.35
C PRO A 426 23.05 17.44 15.96
N ARG A 427 22.56 17.21 14.72
CA ARG A 427 22.34 15.88 14.15
C ARG A 427 22.50 15.88 12.66
N VAL A 428 23.12 14.82 12.14
CA VAL A 428 23.09 14.45 10.71
C VAL A 428 22.60 13.02 10.64
N ALA A 429 21.64 12.74 9.78
CA ALA A 429 21.13 11.40 9.58
C ALA A 429 20.85 11.14 8.10
N VAL A 430 21.10 9.89 7.68
CA VAL A 430 20.80 9.40 6.34
C VAL A 430 20.11 8.05 6.51
N SER A 431 19.04 7.82 5.79
CA SER A 431 18.38 6.51 5.71
C SER A 431 17.96 6.20 4.28
N LEU A 432 18.10 4.91 3.92
CA LEU A 432 17.68 4.36 2.63
C LEU A 432 16.73 3.20 2.90
N ALA A 433 15.45 3.39 2.58
CA ALA A 433 14.45 2.34 2.64
C ALA A 433 14.25 1.73 1.25
N VAL A 434 14.38 0.42 1.14
CA VAL A 434 14.28 -0.35 -0.12
C VAL A 434 13.20 -1.40 0.03
N PRO A 435 12.21 -1.48 -0.89
CA PRO A 435 11.17 -2.48 -0.85
C PRO A 435 11.64 -3.82 -1.41
N ALA A 436 11.10 -4.92 -0.89
CA ALA A 436 11.10 -6.25 -1.48
C ALA A 436 12.46 -6.72 -2.06
N LEU A 437 13.51 -6.72 -1.26
CA LEU A 437 14.74 -7.41 -1.64
C LEU A 437 14.45 -8.90 -1.82
N SER A 438 15.02 -9.54 -2.86
CA SER A 438 14.72 -10.93 -3.24
C SER A 438 14.89 -11.93 -2.09
N TRP A 439 15.78 -11.65 -1.14
CA TRP A 439 16.12 -12.50 0.01
C TRP A 439 15.58 -12.02 1.36
N LEU A 440 15.03 -10.78 1.44
CA LEU A 440 14.42 -10.24 2.65
C LEU A 440 12.96 -9.85 2.40
N PRO A 441 12.03 -10.18 3.30
CA PRO A 441 10.63 -9.79 3.16
C PRO A 441 10.41 -8.31 3.50
N GLY A 442 9.35 -7.72 2.94
CA GLY A 442 8.88 -6.39 3.29
C GLY A 442 9.82 -5.27 2.86
N VAL A 443 10.09 -4.34 3.77
CA VAL A 443 10.94 -3.16 3.53
C VAL A 443 12.19 -3.25 4.39
N THR A 444 13.34 -3.10 3.75
CA THR A 444 14.65 -3.01 4.41
C THR A 444 15.08 -1.56 4.48
N THR A 445 15.46 -1.08 5.67
CA THR A 445 15.99 0.26 5.89
C THR A 445 17.42 0.18 6.37
N ILE A 446 18.32 0.86 5.68
CA ILE A 446 19.71 1.08 6.10
C ILE A 446 19.78 2.51 6.61
N GLU A 447 20.30 2.72 7.81
CA GLU A 447 20.36 4.04 8.42
C GLU A 447 21.72 4.32 9.05
N GLY A 448 22.12 5.58 8.97
CA GLY A 448 23.33 6.08 9.63
C GLY A 448 23.07 7.46 10.21
N SER A 449 23.55 7.71 11.41
CA SER A 449 23.43 9.03 12.02
C SER A 449 24.59 9.36 12.94
N TRP A 450 24.82 10.66 13.06
CA TRP A 450 25.62 11.27 14.09
C TRP A 450 24.76 12.30 14.80
N GLU A 451 24.71 12.24 16.12
CA GLU A 451 24.02 13.23 16.94
C GLU A 451 24.77 13.50 18.23
N ARG A 452 24.58 14.70 18.75
CA ARG A 452 25.04 15.09 20.07
C ARG A 452 23.86 15.63 20.86
N GLN A 453 23.71 15.17 22.09
CA GLN A 453 22.65 15.62 22.99
C GLN A 453 23.24 16.20 24.27
N SER A 454 22.78 17.37 24.67
CA SER A 454 23.16 18.02 25.92
C SER A 454 22.05 17.86 26.94
N TYR A 455 22.46 17.66 28.18
CA TYR A 455 21.60 17.50 29.34
C TYR A 455 21.86 18.62 30.35
N GLY A 456 20.79 19.17 30.94
CA GLY A 456 20.86 20.20 31.96
C GLY A 456 21.22 19.65 33.36
N ALA A 457 21.10 20.52 34.38
CA ALA A 457 21.31 20.11 35.75
C ALA A 457 20.44 18.93 36.17
N PRO A 458 20.94 18.04 37.08
CA PRO A 458 22.18 18.14 37.83
C PRO A 458 23.41 17.58 37.10
N VAL A 459 23.24 16.91 35.93
CA VAL A 459 24.32 16.15 35.31
C VAL A 459 25.22 17.00 34.42
N MET A 460 24.68 18.05 33.76
CA MET A 460 25.42 18.94 32.85
C MET A 460 26.31 18.20 31.85
N ALA A 461 25.79 17.10 31.31
CA ALA A 461 26.53 16.19 30.42
C ALA A 461 26.25 16.44 28.95
N ARG A 462 27.18 15.98 28.11
CA ARG A 462 26.98 15.88 26.65
C ARG A 462 27.26 14.45 26.23
N GLU A 463 26.34 13.87 25.47
CA GLU A 463 26.53 12.57 24.84
C GLU A 463 26.63 12.72 23.33
N GLU A 464 27.62 12.12 22.74
CA GLU A 464 27.74 11.96 21.29
C GLU A 464 27.41 10.53 20.92
N ARG A 465 26.53 10.36 19.94
CA ARG A 465 26.14 9.06 19.39
C ARG A 465 26.45 8.98 17.92
N ARG A 466 27.12 7.92 17.51
CA ARG A 466 27.23 7.48 16.12
C ARG A 466 26.47 6.16 15.97
N HIS A 467 25.61 6.10 14.99
CA HIS A 467 24.72 4.98 14.77
C HIS A 467 24.80 4.54 13.32
N ALA A 468 24.87 3.21 13.10
CA ALA A 468 24.70 2.58 11.79
C ALA A 468 23.82 1.34 11.98
N GLY A 469 22.70 1.26 11.28
CA GLY A 469 21.68 0.25 11.52
C GLY A 469 21.09 -0.34 10.25
N LEU A 470 20.57 -1.54 10.41
CA LEU A 470 19.75 -2.26 9.44
C LEU A 470 18.42 -2.62 10.12
N ARG A 471 17.31 -2.31 9.48
CA ARG A 471 15.96 -2.68 9.96
C ARG A 471 15.20 -3.34 8.83
N VAL A 472 14.49 -4.41 9.15
CA VAL A 472 13.54 -5.08 8.26
C VAL A 472 12.17 -5.00 8.91
N ALA A 473 11.16 -4.67 8.11
CA ALA A 473 9.78 -4.61 8.55
C ALA A 473 8.87 -5.26 7.50
N ASP A 474 7.93 -6.10 7.95
CA ASP A 474 6.91 -6.69 7.07
C ASP A 474 5.63 -6.95 7.86
N TRP A 475 4.55 -7.20 7.15
CA TRP A 475 3.29 -7.68 7.70
C TRP A 475 3.25 -9.21 7.68
N ALA A 476 3.00 -9.83 8.83
CA ALA A 476 2.78 -11.26 8.92
C ALA A 476 1.33 -11.64 8.56
N SER A 477 0.40 -10.70 8.74
CA SER A 477 -1.02 -10.80 8.38
C SER A 477 -1.58 -9.42 8.08
N SER A 478 -2.88 -9.30 7.78
CA SER A 478 -3.55 -7.99 7.63
C SER A 478 -3.57 -7.17 8.92
N THR A 479 -3.30 -7.79 10.05
CA THR A 479 -3.39 -7.18 11.39
C THR A 479 -2.08 -7.14 12.15
N VAL A 480 -1.10 -7.96 11.83
CA VAL A 480 0.16 -8.10 12.57
C VAL A 480 1.34 -7.65 11.73
N ARG A 481 2.02 -6.59 12.17
CA ARG A 481 3.28 -6.12 11.62
C ARG A 481 4.43 -6.46 12.57
N TRP A 482 5.56 -6.89 12.03
CA TRP A 482 6.76 -7.13 12.78
C TRP A 482 7.93 -6.30 12.27
N THR A 483 8.90 -6.06 13.14
CA THR A 483 10.16 -5.42 12.83
C THR A 483 11.31 -6.18 13.47
N ALA A 484 12.43 -6.26 12.77
CA ALA A 484 13.69 -6.75 13.30
C ALA A 484 14.79 -5.75 12.94
N SER A 485 15.72 -5.49 13.83
CA SER A 485 16.80 -4.55 13.60
C SER A 485 18.10 -5.01 14.22
N THR A 486 19.19 -4.59 13.62
CA THR A 486 20.54 -4.68 14.21
C THR A 486 21.25 -3.37 13.96
N ALA A 487 22.06 -2.92 14.90
CA ALA A 487 22.80 -1.69 14.76
C ALA A 487 24.12 -1.69 15.51
N PHE A 488 25.11 -1.01 14.93
CA PHE A 488 26.31 -0.59 15.61
C PHE A 488 26.07 0.80 16.18
N ASN A 489 26.31 0.96 17.46
CA ASN A 489 26.22 2.23 18.17
C ASN A 489 27.53 2.53 18.85
N ARG A 490 27.95 3.81 18.82
CA ARG A 490 29.08 4.31 19.59
C ARG A 490 28.66 5.52 20.39
N TRP A 491 28.78 5.43 21.73
CA TRP A 491 28.60 6.55 22.64
C TRP A 491 29.95 6.94 23.26
N ALA A 492 30.45 8.12 22.92
CA ALA A 492 31.78 8.58 23.34
C ALA A 492 32.89 7.55 23.00
N ALA A 493 33.42 6.85 23.98
CA ALA A 493 34.43 5.82 23.80
C ALA A 493 33.90 4.41 23.65
N ASP A 494 32.67 4.15 24.12
CA ASP A 494 32.09 2.80 24.15
C ASP A 494 31.32 2.46 22.88
N SER A 495 31.58 1.26 22.36
CA SER A 495 30.90 0.73 21.17
C SER A 495 30.01 -0.45 21.55
N PHE A 496 28.86 -0.54 20.89
CA PHE A 496 27.84 -1.56 21.15
C PHE A 496 27.29 -2.11 19.86
N LEU A 497 27.03 -3.42 19.87
CA LEU A 497 26.18 -4.06 18.88
C LEU A 497 24.79 -4.24 19.51
N SER A 498 23.76 -3.73 18.85
CA SER A 498 22.39 -3.89 19.32
C SER A 498 21.56 -4.74 18.37
N ALA A 499 20.61 -5.49 18.95
CA ALA A 499 19.58 -6.23 18.23
C ALA A 499 18.21 -5.89 18.83
N GLY A 500 17.27 -5.60 17.97
CA GLY A 500 15.92 -5.20 18.36
C GLY A 500 14.85 -5.96 17.61
N SER A 501 13.68 -6.09 18.23
CA SER A 501 12.47 -6.64 17.62
C SER A 501 11.24 -5.87 18.09
N GLY A 502 10.20 -5.88 17.25
CA GLY A 502 8.93 -5.24 17.57
C GLY A 502 7.77 -5.93 16.89
N ILE A 503 6.60 -5.82 17.50
CA ILE A 503 5.32 -6.25 16.97
C ILE A 503 4.33 -5.11 17.13
N ASP A 504 3.52 -4.88 16.09
CA ASP A 504 2.38 -3.96 16.09
C ASP A 504 1.15 -4.72 15.62
N VAL A 505 0.10 -4.71 16.44
CA VAL A 505 -1.16 -5.42 16.18
C VAL A 505 -2.27 -4.40 15.96
N ARG A 506 -2.93 -4.46 14.80
CA ARG A 506 -4.05 -3.60 14.39
C ARG A 506 -5.37 -4.34 14.55
N LEU A 507 -6.28 -3.80 15.33
CA LEU A 507 -7.56 -4.41 15.66
C LEU A 507 -8.74 -3.50 15.31
N ALA A 508 -9.93 -4.08 15.29
CA ALA A 508 -11.19 -3.37 15.09
C ALA A 508 -11.21 -2.45 13.85
N GLY A 509 -10.64 -2.90 12.72
CA GLY A 509 -10.58 -2.11 11.49
C GLY A 509 -9.72 -0.85 11.66
N ASP A 510 -8.52 -0.99 12.21
CA ASP A 510 -7.57 0.10 12.49
C ASP A 510 -8.04 1.13 13.54
N ARG A 511 -8.99 0.77 14.36
CA ARG A 511 -9.40 1.64 15.47
C ARG A 511 -8.57 1.43 16.74
N VAL A 512 -7.91 0.29 16.87
CA VAL A 512 -7.04 -0.03 17.99
C VAL A 512 -5.68 -0.52 17.47
N SER A 513 -4.60 -0.05 18.08
CA SER A 513 -3.23 -0.50 17.83
C SER A 513 -2.59 -0.88 19.15
N LEU A 514 -1.92 -2.03 19.20
CA LEU A 514 -1.13 -2.48 20.33
C LEU A 514 0.29 -2.73 19.83
N GLY A 515 1.28 -2.14 20.50
CA GLY A 515 2.69 -2.28 20.12
C GLY A 515 3.54 -2.80 21.27
N ALA A 516 4.47 -3.68 20.96
CA ALA A 516 5.53 -4.12 21.87
C ALA A 516 6.86 -4.12 21.14
N GLY A 517 7.94 -3.65 21.79
CA GLY A 517 9.27 -3.66 21.21
C GLY A 517 10.33 -3.78 22.31
N ALA A 518 11.44 -4.38 21.95
CA ALA A 518 12.60 -4.50 22.81
C ALA A 518 13.89 -4.42 21.99
N GLU A 519 14.93 -3.86 22.59
CA GLU A 519 16.28 -3.80 22.05
C GLU A 519 17.27 -4.21 23.13
N ALA A 520 18.24 -5.04 22.80
CA ALA A 520 19.37 -5.40 23.64
C ALA A 520 20.66 -4.92 22.99
N ALA A 521 21.52 -4.29 23.77
CA ALA A 521 22.81 -3.78 23.33
C ALA A 521 23.94 -4.44 24.12
N THR A 522 24.86 -5.08 23.41
CA THR A 522 26.03 -5.76 23.96
C THR A 522 27.27 -4.90 23.68
N PRO A 523 28.09 -4.59 24.68
CA PRO A 523 29.31 -3.82 24.48
C PRO A 523 30.33 -4.62 23.69
N LEU A 524 31.10 -3.93 22.85
CA LEU A 524 32.27 -4.48 22.13
C LEU A 524 33.59 -4.22 22.88
N GLY A 525 33.52 -3.71 24.09
CA GLY A 525 34.63 -3.39 24.97
C GLY A 525 34.25 -3.56 26.44
N SER A 526 34.75 -2.69 27.32
CA SER A 526 34.60 -2.79 28.77
C SER A 526 33.27 -2.28 29.33
N GLY A 527 32.38 -1.77 28.50
CA GLY A 527 31.07 -1.27 28.90
C GLY A 527 30.13 -2.36 29.44
N ALA A 528 29.01 -1.97 30.03
CA ALA A 528 27.96 -2.89 30.50
C ALA A 528 26.84 -3.00 29.47
N ALA A 529 26.34 -4.22 29.25
CA ALA A 529 25.17 -4.45 28.39
C ALA A 529 23.92 -3.74 28.95
N PHE A 530 23.05 -3.29 28.06
CA PHE A 530 21.78 -2.68 28.43
C PHE A 530 20.62 -3.14 27.54
N THR A 531 19.42 -2.94 28.03
CA THR A 531 18.20 -3.25 27.31
C THR A 531 17.23 -2.06 27.37
N THR A 532 16.43 -1.92 26.32
CA THR A 532 15.28 -1.02 26.29
C THR A 532 14.03 -1.80 25.91
N GLY A 533 12.88 -1.33 26.41
CA GLY A 533 11.60 -1.97 26.11
C GLY A 533 10.47 -0.94 26.07
N ARG A 534 9.49 -1.18 25.21
CA ARG A 534 8.28 -0.34 25.05
C ARG A 534 7.05 -1.23 24.89
N LEU A 535 6.01 -0.88 25.66
CA LEU A 535 4.65 -1.37 25.43
C LEU A 535 3.77 -0.15 25.15
N SER A 536 2.95 -0.21 24.13
CA SER A 536 2.10 0.92 23.75
C SER A 536 0.73 0.44 23.29
N SER A 537 -0.26 1.29 23.51
CA SER A 537 -1.61 1.15 22.95
C SER A 537 -2.06 2.49 22.39
N ALA A 538 -2.82 2.44 21.32
CA ALA A 538 -3.47 3.61 20.77
C ALA A 538 -4.87 3.22 20.26
N TRP A 539 -5.82 4.15 20.30
CA TRP A 539 -7.19 3.91 19.87
C TRP A 539 -7.83 5.17 19.28
N ARG A 540 -8.83 4.96 18.43
CA ARG A 540 -9.66 6.02 17.85
C ARG A 540 -11.08 5.53 17.63
N THR A 541 -12.07 6.42 17.71
CA THR A 541 -13.48 6.04 17.55
C THR A 541 -13.88 5.81 16.09
N THR A 542 -13.20 6.44 15.15
CA THR A 542 -13.44 6.31 13.71
C THR A 542 -12.14 6.43 12.91
N THR A 543 -12.08 5.75 11.78
CA THR A 543 -11.00 5.90 10.78
C THR A 543 -11.25 7.07 9.83
N ASN A 544 -12.47 7.61 9.79
CA ASN A 544 -12.83 8.73 8.93
C ASN A 544 -12.44 10.05 9.58
N GLU A 545 -11.28 10.58 9.19
CA GLU A 545 -10.75 11.86 9.68
C GLU A 545 -11.62 13.08 9.34
N ASN A 546 -12.67 12.89 8.55
CA ASN A 546 -13.64 13.94 8.23
C ASN A 546 -14.80 14.00 9.24
N ARG A 547 -14.86 13.10 10.20
CA ARG A 547 -15.87 13.09 11.28
C ARG A 547 -15.22 13.50 12.60
N PRO A 548 -16.00 14.06 13.52
CA PRO A 548 -15.53 14.23 14.91
C PRO A 548 -15.06 12.91 15.47
N MET A 549 -13.92 12.92 16.18
CA MET A 549 -13.33 11.70 16.70
C MET A 549 -12.67 11.93 18.06
N TRP A 550 -12.70 10.91 18.88
CA TRP A 550 -11.80 10.72 20.00
C TRP A 550 -10.63 9.85 19.59
N LEU A 551 -9.46 10.19 20.03
CA LEU A 551 -8.27 9.38 19.91
C LEU A 551 -7.49 9.43 21.22
N GLY A 552 -6.77 8.38 21.51
CA GLY A 552 -5.97 8.31 22.71
C GLY A 552 -4.91 7.25 22.59
N GLY A 553 -3.97 7.28 23.54
CA GLY A 553 -2.91 6.30 23.62
C GLY A 553 -2.26 6.31 24.98
N ALA A 554 -1.62 5.19 25.31
CA ALA A 554 -0.79 5.05 26.48
C ALA A 554 0.43 4.21 26.16
N ALA A 555 1.56 4.49 26.80
CA ALA A 555 2.73 3.63 26.71
C ALA A 555 3.55 3.63 27.99
N VAL A 556 4.27 2.52 28.17
CA VAL A 556 5.33 2.38 29.15
C VAL A 556 6.62 2.09 28.41
N THR A 557 7.64 2.89 28.68
CA THR A 557 8.99 2.70 28.10
C THR A 557 10.00 2.56 29.23
N THR A 558 10.95 1.67 29.06
CA THR A 558 11.97 1.40 30.08
C THR A 558 13.35 1.27 29.44
N ALA A 559 14.38 1.72 30.13
CA ALA A 559 15.78 1.48 29.85
C ALA A 559 16.46 0.90 31.09
N SER A 560 17.37 -0.06 30.93
CA SER A 560 18.11 -0.65 32.03
C SER A 560 19.14 0.31 32.63
N GLY A 561 19.71 -0.03 33.78
CA GLY A 561 20.60 0.86 34.53
C GLY A 561 21.87 1.33 33.81
N ALA A 562 22.39 0.50 32.92
CA ALA A 562 23.59 0.80 32.15
C ALA A 562 23.33 1.55 30.83
N ALA A 563 22.05 1.81 30.49
CA ALA A 563 21.71 2.48 29.25
C ALA A 563 22.20 3.93 29.24
N PRO A 564 22.82 4.41 28.15
CA PRO A 564 23.16 5.82 27.95
C PRO A 564 21.93 6.71 28.05
N PHE A 565 22.09 7.99 28.44
CA PHE A 565 20.98 8.93 28.58
C PHE A 565 20.20 9.13 27.26
N ALA A 566 20.88 9.01 26.12
CA ALA A 566 20.24 9.05 24.82
C ALA A 566 19.14 7.99 24.62
N MET A 567 19.22 6.87 25.35
CA MET A 567 18.24 5.78 25.31
C MET A 567 17.13 5.92 26.37
N TRP A 568 17.23 6.89 27.26
CA TRP A 568 16.22 7.11 28.29
C TRP A 568 14.97 7.76 27.69
N PRO A 569 13.76 7.29 28.05
CA PRO A 569 12.51 7.92 27.60
C PRO A 569 12.27 9.25 28.29
N GLY A 570 11.51 10.12 27.62
CA GLY A 570 11.05 11.38 28.14
C GLY A 570 9.74 11.81 27.49
N ALA A 571 8.96 12.63 28.20
CA ALA A 571 7.73 13.22 27.69
C ALA A 571 7.80 14.75 27.82
N GLY A 572 7.29 15.46 26.82
CA GLY A 572 7.24 16.91 26.81
C GLY A 572 7.20 17.53 25.43
N THR A 573 7.14 18.85 25.37
CA THR A 573 7.29 19.61 24.14
C THR A 573 8.76 19.87 23.81
N GLY A 574 9.03 20.31 22.59
CA GLY A 574 10.40 20.40 22.06
C GLY A 574 10.79 19.09 21.37
N HIS A 575 11.46 19.18 20.25
CA HIS A 575 11.65 18.12 19.24
C HIS A 575 12.54 16.93 19.67
N GLY A 576 12.26 16.32 20.81
CA GLY A 576 13.17 15.33 21.34
C GLY A 576 12.65 13.93 21.54
N ARG A 577 11.41 13.77 21.85
CA ARG A 577 10.79 12.50 22.20
C ARG A 577 9.33 12.52 21.79
N GLU A 578 8.77 11.38 21.43
CA GLU A 578 7.40 11.28 20.94
C GLU A 578 6.30 11.60 21.96
N PRO A 579 6.36 11.13 23.21
CA PRO A 579 5.28 11.40 24.16
C PRO A 579 5.13 12.89 24.42
N LEU A 580 3.92 13.41 24.20
CA LEU A 580 3.60 14.80 24.44
C LEU A 580 3.16 14.98 25.90
N LEU A 581 3.70 16.02 26.52
CA LEU A 581 3.24 16.64 27.75
C LEU A 581 3.27 18.14 27.49
N ARG A 582 2.13 18.70 27.08
CA ARG A 582 2.10 19.94 26.28
C ARG A 582 2.32 21.22 27.07
N ALA A 583 2.11 21.20 28.38
CA ALA A 583 2.46 22.31 29.28
C ALA A 583 3.86 22.19 29.89
N HIS A 584 4.53 21.02 29.69
CA HIS A 584 5.85 20.79 30.26
C HIS A 584 6.86 20.55 29.14
N PRO A 585 7.70 21.55 28.81
CA PRO A 585 8.75 21.34 27.80
C PRO A 585 9.79 20.34 28.31
N LEU A 586 10.13 19.35 27.46
CA LEU A 586 11.24 18.44 27.74
C LEU A 586 12.58 19.11 27.48
N LEU A 587 12.60 20.00 26.48
CA LEU A 587 13.80 20.71 26.03
C LEU A 587 13.66 22.19 26.24
N ASP A 588 14.70 22.77 26.84
CA ASP A 588 14.92 24.21 26.91
C ASP A 588 16.21 24.56 26.15
N ALA A 589 16.10 25.37 25.09
CA ALA A 589 17.20 25.73 24.19
C ALA A 589 18.03 24.51 23.70
N GLY A 590 17.38 23.36 23.50
CA GLY A 590 18.02 22.11 23.09
C GLY A 590 18.61 21.26 24.22
N LEU A 591 18.62 21.74 25.42
CA LEU A 591 19.02 20.97 26.61
C LEU A 591 17.84 20.15 27.12
N ILE A 592 18.05 18.90 27.49
CA ILE A 592 17.05 18.09 28.18
C ILE A 592 17.07 18.55 29.67
N THR A 593 16.00 19.23 30.06
CA THR A 593 15.82 19.78 31.40
C THR A 593 14.50 19.34 32.04
N GLY A 594 13.60 18.75 31.23
CA GLY A 594 12.25 18.42 31.67
C GLY A 594 12.18 17.41 32.81
N GLU A 595 11.18 17.56 33.66
CA GLU A 595 10.97 16.67 34.81
C GLU A 595 10.50 15.26 34.41
N ALA A 596 9.81 15.13 33.27
CA ALA A 596 9.34 13.86 32.77
C ALA A 596 10.40 13.15 31.91
N PHE A 597 11.64 13.05 32.42
CA PHE A 597 12.76 12.34 31.79
C PHE A 597 13.41 11.38 32.79
N GLY A 598 13.55 10.11 32.47
CA GLY A 598 14.11 9.09 33.33
C GLY A 598 14.23 7.72 32.68
N ARG A 599 14.78 6.70 33.39
CA ARG A 599 14.94 5.33 32.87
C ARG A 599 13.60 4.64 32.60
N ARG A 600 12.54 5.01 33.26
CA ARG A 600 11.19 4.49 33.04
C ARG A 600 10.23 5.65 32.87
N LEU A 601 9.35 5.52 31.91
CA LEU A 601 8.31 6.52 31.63
C LEU A 601 6.98 5.80 31.39
N ALA A 602 5.94 6.24 32.08
CA ALA A 602 4.57 5.96 31.68
C ALA A 602 3.92 7.26 31.20
N HIS A 603 3.22 7.18 30.09
CA HIS A 603 2.44 8.32 29.59
C HIS A 603 1.12 7.87 29.03
N ALA A 604 0.15 8.78 29.00
CA ALA A 604 -1.14 8.61 28.37
C ALA A 604 -1.61 9.94 27.77
N SER A 605 -2.37 9.88 26.70
CA SER A 605 -3.00 11.05 26.10
C SER A 605 -4.40 10.73 25.59
N ILE A 606 -5.29 11.71 25.67
CA ILE A 606 -6.61 11.67 25.05
C ILE A 606 -6.87 12.99 24.33
N GLU A 607 -7.43 12.93 23.14
CA GLU A 607 -7.71 14.11 22.34
C GLU A 607 -9.06 13.94 21.61
N TYR A 608 -9.93 14.94 21.72
CA TYR A 608 -11.10 15.07 20.89
C TYR A 608 -10.81 16.02 19.73
N ARG A 609 -11.08 15.61 18.50
CA ARG A 609 -10.92 16.43 17.30
C ARG A 609 -12.24 16.67 16.62
N ARG A 610 -12.48 17.91 16.20
CA ARG A 610 -13.64 18.30 15.39
C ARG A 610 -13.17 19.06 14.16
N PRO A 611 -13.33 18.49 12.94
CA PRO A 611 -13.09 19.23 11.71
C PRO A 611 -14.07 20.39 11.59
N VAL A 612 -13.58 21.60 11.27
CA VAL A 612 -14.40 22.81 11.19
C VAL A 612 -14.41 23.44 9.80
N TRP A 613 -13.35 23.23 9.03
CA TRP A 613 -13.25 23.79 7.68
C TRP A 613 -12.43 22.87 6.75
N ARG A 614 -12.88 22.73 5.50
CA ARG A 614 -12.35 21.72 4.56
C ARG A 614 -12.27 22.27 3.13
N PRO A 615 -11.36 23.20 2.83
CA PRO A 615 -11.09 23.56 1.46
C PRO A 615 -10.41 22.36 0.72
N ALA A 616 -10.42 22.38 -0.60
CA ALA A 616 -9.87 21.30 -1.42
C ALA A 616 -8.40 20.95 -1.09
N MET A 617 -7.64 21.92 -0.56
CA MET A 617 -6.20 21.82 -0.32
C MET A 617 -5.80 21.67 1.15
N ALA A 618 -6.73 21.69 2.10
CA ALA A 618 -6.41 21.61 3.52
C ALA A 618 -7.58 21.17 4.39
N ARG A 619 -7.33 20.71 5.60
CA ARG A 619 -8.35 20.44 6.62
C ARG A 619 -7.97 21.15 7.89
N LEU A 620 -8.84 22.02 8.37
CA LEU A 620 -8.68 22.69 9.65
C LEU A 620 -9.61 22.04 10.68
N GLY A 621 -9.07 21.73 11.86
CA GLY A 621 -9.81 21.15 12.97
C GLY A 621 -9.46 21.82 14.29
N LEU A 622 -10.38 21.75 15.22
CA LEU A 622 -10.17 22.11 16.61
C LEU A 622 -9.94 20.83 17.42
N ALA A 623 -9.11 20.94 18.46
CA ALA A 623 -8.82 19.86 19.38
C ALA A 623 -8.94 20.32 20.82
N VAL A 624 -9.42 19.42 21.69
CA VAL A 624 -9.33 19.50 23.15
C VAL A 624 -8.61 18.26 23.61
N PHE A 625 -7.66 18.40 24.54
CA PHE A 625 -6.81 17.28 24.93
C PHE A 625 -6.46 17.28 26.41
N ALA A 626 -6.05 16.11 26.89
CA ALA A 626 -5.35 15.93 28.15
C ALA A 626 -4.18 14.95 27.95
N ASP A 627 -3.03 15.28 28.53
CA ASP A 627 -1.82 14.46 28.55
C ASP A 627 -1.43 14.18 29.99
N ALA A 628 -0.90 12.98 30.26
CA ALA A 628 -0.37 12.62 31.57
C ALA A 628 0.95 11.88 31.42
N ALA A 629 1.94 12.19 32.26
CA ALA A 629 3.22 11.48 32.25
C ALA A 629 3.84 11.42 33.65
N ARG A 630 4.57 10.33 33.91
CA ARG A 630 5.42 10.15 35.10
C ARG A 630 6.70 9.44 34.71
N ALA A 631 7.83 9.96 35.20
CA ALA A 631 9.15 9.35 35.01
C ALA A 631 9.71 8.86 36.34
N TRP A 632 10.44 7.75 36.29
CA TRP A 632 11.15 7.16 37.42
C TRP A 632 12.63 7.00 37.10
N HIS A 633 13.46 7.04 38.15
CA HIS A 633 14.91 6.97 38.04
C HIS A 633 15.45 8.06 37.11
N ARG A 634 15.14 9.31 37.50
CA ARG A 634 15.59 10.53 36.83
C ARG A 634 17.10 10.72 36.97
N LEU A 635 17.65 11.78 36.38
CA LEU A 635 19.09 12.10 36.45
C LEU A 635 19.60 12.25 37.88
N ASP A 636 18.73 12.67 38.81
CA ASP A 636 18.99 12.81 40.26
C ASP A 636 18.63 11.55 41.08
N GLY A 637 18.27 10.44 40.39
CA GLY A 637 17.82 9.20 41.03
C GLY A 637 16.38 9.22 41.55
N SER A 638 15.71 10.35 41.55
CA SER A 638 14.34 10.54 42.06
C SER A 638 13.28 10.02 41.05
N SER A 639 12.04 10.17 41.43
CA SER A 639 10.89 9.99 40.53
C SER A 639 10.15 11.31 40.38
N SER A 640 9.65 11.60 39.18
CA SER A 640 8.80 12.79 39.02
C SER A 640 7.46 12.60 39.71
N SER A 641 6.80 13.70 40.00
CA SER A 641 5.36 13.67 40.28
C SER A 641 4.61 13.23 39.00
N LEU A 642 3.35 12.86 39.14
CA LEU A 642 2.47 12.72 37.97
C LEU A 642 2.15 14.14 37.46
N HIS A 643 2.57 14.41 36.22
CA HIS A 643 2.22 15.64 35.52
C HIS A 643 0.97 15.37 34.68
N VAL A 644 0.02 16.29 34.73
CA VAL A 644 -1.21 16.26 33.94
C VAL A 644 -1.38 17.62 33.27
N ASP A 645 -1.47 17.64 31.98
CA ASP A 645 -1.70 18.82 31.17
C ASP A 645 -3.06 18.74 30.51
N ALA A 646 -3.76 19.86 30.38
CA ALA A 646 -4.98 19.95 29.59
C ALA A 646 -4.95 21.22 28.76
N GLY A 647 -5.63 21.18 27.62
CA GLY A 647 -5.60 22.32 26.71
C GLY A 647 -6.46 22.19 25.49
N VAL A 648 -6.32 23.22 24.66
CA VAL A 648 -7.01 23.32 23.37
C VAL A 648 -6.01 23.60 22.26
N GLY A 649 -6.35 23.24 21.02
CA GLY A 649 -5.45 23.47 19.90
C GLY A 649 -6.12 23.43 18.55
N VAL A 650 -5.33 23.77 17.54
CA VAL A 650 -5.71 23.77 16.16
C VAL A 650 -4.91 22.70 15.42
N ARG A 651 -5.56 22.02 14.47
CA ARG A 651 -4.98 20.98 13.62
C ARG A 651 -5.14 21.38 12.16
N LEU A 652 -4.01 21.49 11.45
CA LEU A 652 -3.99 21.78 10.01
C LEU A 652 -3.37 20.59 9.28
N ALA A 653 -4.19 19.80 8.60
CA ALA A 653 -3.74 18.70 7.75
C ALA A 653 -3.73 19.14 6.27
N LEU A 654 -2.62 18.85 5.59
CA LEU A 654 -2.44 19.10 4.16
C LEU A 654 -2.60 17.81 3.35
N PRO A 655 -3.16 17.84 2.14
CA PRO A 655 -3.29 16.66 1.29
C PRO A 655 -1.95 16.00 1.02
N GLY A 656 -1.91 14.68 1.01
CA GLY A 656 -0.71 13.90 0.65
C GLY A 656 0.44 13.91 1.67
N LYS A 657 0.27 14.56 2.83
CA LYS A 657 1.24 14.52 3.93
C LYS A 657 0.65 13.77 5.11
N GLY A 658 1.27 12.66 5.49
CA GLY A 658 0.83 11.83 6.60
C GLY A 658 0.95 12.54 7.95
N GLY A 659 -0.08 13.32 8.35
CA GLY A 659 -0.14 14.01 9.63
C GLY A 659 -0.72 15.42 9.55
N ALA A 660 -0.69 16.12 10.69
CA ALA A 660 -1.20 17.47 10.84
C ALA A 660 -0.23 18.38 11.60
N MET A 661 -0.11 19.60 11.15
CA MET A 661 0.51 20.65 11.96
C MET A 661 -0.42 20.96 13.13
N ARG A 662 0.14 21.04 14.34
CA ARG A 662 -0.59 21.40 15.55
C ARG A 662 -0.07 22.71 16.13
N VAL A 663 -0.98 23.49 16.68
CA VAL A 663 -0.68 24.61 17.58
C VAL A 663 -1.59 24.44 18.80
N ASP A 664 -1.00 24.35 19.97
CA ASP A 664 -1.68 24.04 21.23
C ASP A 664 -1.41 25.11 22.29
N VAL A 665 -2.42 25.39 23.08
CA VAL A 665 -2.32 26.11 24.35
C VAL A 665 -2.66 25.11 25.45
N ALA A 666 -1.69 24.82 26.31
CA ALA A 666 -1.81 23.82 27.37
C ALA A 666 -1.54 24.45 28.75
N ARG A 667 -2.22 23.93 29.74
CA ARG A 667 -2.02 24.30 31.15
C ARG A 667 -1.68 23.06 31.96
N GLY A 668 -0.58 23.15 32.73
CA GLY A 668 -0.25 22.15 33.73
C GLY A 668 -1.24 22.24 34.89
N MET A 669 -1.88 21.13 35.23
CA MET A 669 -2.95 21.12 36.24
C MET A 669 -2.41 21.29 37.66
N ARG A 670 -1.14 20.93 37.87
CA ARG A 670 -0.50 21.01 39.20
C ARG A 670 0.21 22.33 39.45
N ASP A 671 1.05 22.74 38.50
CA ASP A 671 1.93 23.91 38.60
C ASP A 671 1.35 25.17 37.98
N GLN A 672 0.19 25.02 37.31
CA GLN A 672 -0.55 26.10 36.68
C GLN A 672 0.22 26.77 35.51
N GLN A 673 1.31 26.16 35.04
CA GLN A 673 2.12 26.66 33.95
C GLN A 673 1.32 26.64 32.64
N VAL A 674 1.32 27.75 31.92
CA VAL A 674 0.66 27.83 30.59
C VAL A 674 1.72 27.92 29.52
N VAL A 675 1.65 26.99 28.54
CA VAL A 675 2.61 26.90 27.44
C VAL A 675 1.88 26.89 26.11
N VAL A 676 2.39 27.67 25.17
CA VAL A 676 1.99 27.60 23.75
C VAL A 676 3.03 26.77 23.00
N SER A 677 2.61 25.72 22.33
CA SER A 677 3.51 24.86 21.57
C SER A 677 3.00 24.61 20.15
N ALA A 678 3.92 24.51 19.21
CA ALA A 678 3.64 24.12 17.84
C ALA A 678 4.46 22.88 17.47
N GLY A 679 3.98 22.07 16.53
CA GLY A 679 4.69 20.90 16.08
C GLY A 679 3.94 20.13 15.00
N TRP A 680 4.54 19.06 14.54
CA TRP A 680 3.94 18.11 13.59
C TRP A 680 3.45 16.89 14.37
N GLN A 681 2.22 16.49 14.11
CA GLN A 681 1.66 15.25 14.64
C GLN A 681 1.50 14.27 13.48
N PRO A 682 2.21 13.14 13.50
CA PRO A 682 2.09 12.13 12.43
C PRO A 682 0.66 11.61 12.32
N SER A 683 0.30 11.08 11.15
CA SER A 683 -0.97 10.36 10.98
C SER A 683 -0.97 9.08 11.82
N TRP A 684 -2.16 8.55 12.10
CA TRP A 684 -2.31 7.27 12.82
C TRP A 684 -1.46 6.14 12.25
N THR A 685 -1.28 6.09 10.93
CA THR A 685 -0.46 5.09 10.24
C THR A 685 1.03 5.36 10.31
N GLY A 686 1.44 6.59 10.61
CA GLY A 686 2.84 7.02 10.67
C GLY A 686 3.46 7.03 12.07
N GLN A 687 2.72 6.67 13.12
CA GLN A 687 3.20 6.71 14.51
C GLN A 687 4.29 5.67 14.84
N HIS A 688 4.64 4.79 13.90
CA HIS A 688 5.60 3.70 14.12
C HIS A 688 6.84 3.75 13.23
N HIS A 689 7.09 4.86 12.53
CA HIS A 689 8.22 5.01 11.60
C HIS A 689 9.33 5.97 12.04
N GLU A 690 9.34 6.44 13.31
CA GLU A 690 10.44 7.28 13.85
C GLU A 690 11.20 6.58 14.98
#